data_93b55d38d4cb6a1069cc6d7ae0caec4d
#
_entry.id   93b55d38d4cb6a1069cc6d7ae0caec4d
#
_cell.length_a   1.000
_cell.length_b   1.000
_cell.length_c   1.000
_cell.angle_alpha   90.00
_cell.angle_beta   90.00
_cell.angle_gamma   90.00
#
_symmetry.space_group_name_H-M   'P 1'
#
loop_
_entity.id
_entity.type
_entity.pdbx_description
1 polymer ?
#
loop_
_entity_poly.entity_id
_entity_poly.type
_entity_poly.pdbx_seq_one_letter_code
_entity_poly.pdbx_strand_id
1 'polypeptide(L)'
;MDNYSFLNAAHTVYFAELYDQYLQKPDSVEPSWRNFFQGFDFGLETNGAVRTINSNEGVEMQVPEHLQKEFRVVKLIDGYRSRGHLFTKTNPVRERRKYQPTLDIENFGLSKEDLPTVFSAGEIMDIGPSSLETIIGHLQRIYCNSIGIEYMYIRNPEKVDWIQQQLNINDNHPDFSLEQKKHILKKLNQAVSFESFLHTKYVGQKRFSLEGGESLIPALDSLILAADDLGVEEFVMGMAHRGRLSTLANIFGKSTKDIFSEFDGKDYDEDVFDGDVKYHMGWTSKIDPNKDGKKINISLAPNPSHLETVGAVVQGIARAKLENNYSSDTSKVLPILVHGDAAIAGQGLAYEIVQMAELKGYATGGTIHIVVNNQIGFTTNYLDARTSTYCTDVGKVTLSPVMHVNADDVEAVIHAVLFALNYRTKFKSDVFIDLLGYRKYGHNEGDEPRFTQPKLYKNISNHPNCRDIYASKLIEDGIIDKSYITLLEKEYKTYLEKNLEDSRKLKKTFINPFMYDEWKNIAPYLDRVDEFAMKEQVITKVSNKSLEKVANAISTIPKNKKFLRKAEKLISERKKMFFDLKTLDWAMGELLAYGTLLIEGHDIRLSGQDVERGTFSHRHAILVEEEFEEEVILLNKINQEQGKFRVYNSLLSEYGVLGYDYGYSMASPNSLTIWEAQFGDFSNGAQIIIDQYITSAEDKWKLQNGIVLLLPHGYEGQGAEHSSARMERYLQMCAKDNMFVVNCTTPANLFHVLRRQLKAKYRKPLIVFSPKSLLRHPDAVSKISDFTNSSFKTLIDDINVEVKNIKTVVFCSGKFYYDLFKERKIKKRENNVALIRVEQLFPLPEKEIKNLILKYQFSEDIVWAQEEPRNMGAWSHLLLHLPEAKKMRIASRRMYGAPAAGSFTRFNKRHREVLDYIFDREKDNFIRKTKK
;
A
#
# COMPACT_ATOMS: atom_id res chain seq x y z
N MET A 1 -0.83 -55.30 -2.48
CA MET A 1 -1.00 -53.87 -2.66
C MET A 1 -2.21 -53.74 -3.56
N ASP A 2 -3.28 -53.08 -3.04
CA ASP A 2 -4.54 -53.00 -3.78
C ASP A 2 -4.35 -52.25 -5.08
N ASN A 3 -4.71 -52.88 -6.21
CA ASN A 3 -4.64 -52.31 -7.57
C ASN A 3 -5.54 -51.08 -7.78
N TYR A 4 -6.28 -50.64 -6.75
CA TYR A 4 -7.21 -49.50 -6.76
C TYR A 4 -6.85 -48.36 -5.78
N SER A 5 -5.62 -48.39 -5.23
CA SER A 5 -5.20 -47.35 -4.26
C SER A 5 -5.07 -45.96 -4.85
N PHE A 6 -5.26 -45.77 -6.16
CA PHE A 6 -5.31 -44.49 -6.83
C PHE A 6 -6.69 -43.81 -6.77
N LEU A 7 -7.76 -44.53 -6.43
CA LEU A 7 -9.07 -43.94 -6.14
C LEU A 7 -9.18 -43.78 -4.61
N ASN A 8 -8.79 -42.61 -4.13
CA ASN A 8 -8.98 -42.27 -2.71
C ASN A 8 -10.50 -42.33 -2.41
N ALA A 9 -10.93 -42.81 -1.25
CA ALA A 9 -12.32 -43.06 -0.91
C ALA A 9 -13.24 -41.82 -1.10
N ALA A 10 -12.67 -40.61 -1.01
CA ALA A 10 -13.39 -39.34 -1.30
C ALA A 10 -13.64 -39.13 -2.82
N HIS A 11 -12.81 -39.68 -3.69
CA HIS A 11 -12.97 -39.55 -5.16
C HIS A 11 -13.90 -40.61 -5.74
N THR A 12 -14.03 -41.78 -5.11
CA THR A 12 -14.94 -42.83 -5.54
C THR A 12 -16.40 -42.45 -5.42
N VAL A 13 -16.77 -41.71 -4.39
CA VAL A 13 -18.16 -41.24 -4.22
C VAL A 13 -18.47 -40.19 -5.29
N TYR A 14 -17.59 -39.20 -5.50
CA TYR A 14 -17.72 -38.17 -6.52
C TYR A 14 -17.78 -38.72 -7.94
N PHE A 15 -16.95 -39.73 -8.21
CA PHE A 15 -16.94 -40.45 -9.50
C PHE A 15 -18.25 -41.20 -9.76
N ALA A 16 -18.78 -41.90 -8.74
CA ALA A 16 -20.06 -42.60 -8.83
C ALA A 16 -21.21 -41.59 -9.05
N GLU A 17 -21.20 -40.45 -8.37
CA GLU A 17 -22.21 -39.41 -8.56
C GLU A 17 -22.16 -38.80 -9.97
N LEU A 18 -20.98 -38.55 -10.53
CA LEU A 18 -20.82 -38.06 -11.91
C LEU A 18 -21.24 -39.10 -12.94
N TYR A 19 -20.97 -40.37 -12.70
CA TYR A 19 -21.41 -41.46 -13.58
C TYR A 19 -22.91 -41.65 -13.54
N ASP A 20 -23.53 -41.54 -12.38
CA ASP A 20 -24.99 -41.56 -12.21
C ASP A 20 -25.67 -40.35 -12.92
N GLN A 21 -25.04 -39.17 -12.83
CA GLN A 21 -25.50 -37.97 -13.57
C GLN A 21 -25.38 -38.15 -15.08
N TYR A 22 -24.28 -38.75 -15.57
CA TYR A 22 -24.08 -39.07 -16.95
C TYR A 22 -25.13 -40.09 -17.46
N LEU A 23 -25.40 -41.15 -16.70
CA LEU A 23 -26.42 -42.16 -17.07
C LEU A 23 -27.84 -41.55 -17.14
N GLN A 24 -28.14 -40.59 -16.25
CA GLN A 24 -29.45 -39.90 -16.25
C GLN A 24 -29.58 -38.89 -17.40
N LYS A 25 -28.54 -38.11 -17.63
CA LYS A 25 -28.49 -37.07 -18.66
C LYS A 25 -27.03 -36.82 -19.11
N PRO A 26 -26.57 -37.41 -20.21
CA PRO A 26 -25.19 -37.31 -20.66
C PRO A 26 -24.66 -35.88 -20.83
N ASP A 27 -25.57 -34.94 -21.19
CA ASP A 27 -25.23 -33.53 -21.37
C ASP A 27 -25.14 -32.74 -20.06
N SER A 28 -25.40 -33.35 -18.92
CA SER A 28 -25.28 -32.70 -17.59
C SER A 28 -23.88 -32.77 -16.98
N VAL A 29 -23.02 -33.59 -17.53
CA VAL A 29 -21.60 -33.72 -17.11
C VAL A 29 -20.70 -32.99 -18.10
N GLU A 30 -19.57 -32.51 -17.59
CA GLU A 30 -18.58 -31.82 -18.41
C GLU A 30 -18.10 -32.67 -19.61
N PRO A 31 -17.79 -32.08 -20.76
CA PRO A 31 -17.44 -32.83 -21.98
C PRO A 31 -16.31 -33.85 -21.81
N SER A 32 -15.31 -33.56 -20.97
CA SER A 32 -14.23 -34.48 -20.63
C SER A 32 -14.70 -35.74 -19.92
N TRP A 33 -15.60 -35.60 -18.96
CA TRP A 33 -16.24 -36.72 -18.26
C TRP A 33 -17.24 -37.47 -19.15
N ARG A 34 -17.94 -36.80 -20.04
CA ARG A 34 -18.82 -37.41 -20.99
C ARG A 34 -18.06 -38.35 -21.94
N ASN A 35 -17.00 -37.84 -22.54
CA ASN A 35 -16.13 -38.64 -23.42
C ASN A 35 -15.52 -39.81 -22.68
N PHE A 36 -15.13 -39.62 -21.43
CA PHE A 36 -14.62 -40.68 -20.57
C PHE A 36 -15.68 -41.75 -20.32
N PHE A 37 -16.93 -41.41 -19.95
CA PHE A 37 -17.98 -42.36 -19.65
C PHE A 37 -18.48 -43.04 -20.92
N GLN A 38 -18.51 -42.34 -22.08
CA GLN A 38 -18.81 -42.97 -23.39
C GLN A 38 -17.75 -44.02 -23.73
N GLY A 39 -16.46 -43.76 -23.52
CA GLY A 39 -15.42 -44.73 -23.71
C GLY A 39 -15.49 -45.92 -22.74
N PHE A 40 -15.92 -45.62 -21.50
CA PHE A 40 -16.13 -46.62 -20.46
C PHE A 40 -17.30 -47.55 -20.84
N ASP A 41 -18.45 -47.04 -21.27
CA ASP A 41 -19.63 -47.79 -21.72
C ASP A 41 -19.32 -48.57 -22.98
N PHE A 42 -18.61 -47.99 -23.96
CA PHE A 42 -18.16 -48.68 -25.16
C PHE A 42 -17.22 -49.84 -24.84
N GLY A 43 -16.35 -49.67 -23.85
CA GLY A 43 -15.49 -50.77 -23.37
C GLY A 43 -16.25 -51.91 -22.68
N LEU A 44 -17.37 -51.58 -22.03
CA LEU A 44 -18.28 -52.57 -21.47
C LEU A 44 -19.08 -53.31 -22.54
N GLU A 45 -19.58 -52.60 -23.58
CA GLU A 45 -20.35 -53.18 -24.67
C GLU A 45 -19.55 -54.07 -25.64
N THR A 46 -18.29 -53.67 -25.91
CA THR A 46 -17.43 -54.42 -26.85
C THR A 46 -16.86 -55.73 -26.28
N ASN A 47 -16.83 -55.90 -24.97
CA ASN A 47 -16.39 -57.13 -24.30
C ASN A 47 -17.49 -58.22 -24.17
N GLY A 48 -18.63 -58.11 -24.85
CA GLY A 48 -19.57 -59.13 -25.23
C GLY A 48 -19.89 -60.20 -24.19
N ALA A 49 -20.20 -59.86 -22.95
CA ALA A 49 -20.77 -60.82 -22.00
C ALA A 49 -21.73 -60.12 -21.04
N VAL A 50 -23.02 -60.09 -21.45
CA VAL A 50 -24.10 -59.91 -20.48
C VAL A 50 -24.11 -61.16 -19.60
N ARG A 51 -23.44 -61.12 -18.46
CA ARG A 51 -23.65 -62.06 -17.37
C ARG A 51 -24.57 -61.42 -16.35
N THR A 52 -25.74 -62.00 -16.18
CA THR A 52 -26.66 -61.80 -15.06
C THR A 52 -25.88 -61.91 -13.74
N ILE A 53 -25.85 -60.82 -12.99
CA ILE A 53 -25.18 -60.72 -11.71
C ILE A 53 -25.96 -61.53 -10.69
N ASN A 54 -25.43 -62.68 -10.32
CA ASN A 54 -25.77 -63.35 -9.08
C ASN A 54 -24.93 -62.71 -7.95
N SER A 55 -25.55 -62.22 -6.94
CA SER A 55 -25.10 -61.31 -5.91
C SER A 55 -24.13 -61.92 -4.87
N ASN A 56 -23.18 -62.78 -5.19
CA ASN A 56 -22.25 -63.33 -4.18
C ASN A 56 -20.84 -63.67 -4.64
N GLU A 57 -20.38 -63.16 -5.78
CA GLU A 57 -18.95 -63.28 -6.13
C GLU A 57 -18.48 -61.88 -6.63
N GLY A 58 -17.51 -61.26 -5.91
CA GLY A 58 -16.89 -60.02 -6.35
C GLY A 58 -16.19 -60.21 -7.70
N VAL A 59 -16.79 -59.70 -8.77
CA VAL A 59 -16.17 -59.62 -10.10
C VAL A 59 -15.15 -58.48 -10.03
N GLU A 60 -13.86 -58.79 -9.91
CA GLU A 60 -12.77 -57.86 -10.18
C GLU A 60 -12.88 -57.44 -11.66
N MET A 61 -13.43 -56.25 -11.90
CA MET A 61 -13.44 -55.63 -13.22
C MET A 61 -11.99 -55.14 -13.49
N GLN A 62 -11.23 -55.90 -14.23
CA GLN A 62 -9.89 -55.50 -14.66
C GLN A 62 -10.02 -54.39 -15.73
N VAL A 63 -9.72 -53.15 -15.36
CA VAL A 63 -9.58 -52.06 -16.34
C VAL A 63 -8.50 -52.44 -17.36
N PRO A 64 -8.75 -52.39 -18.67
CA PRO A 64 -7.76 -52.73 -19.71
C PRO A 64 -6.43 -51.99 -19.46
N GLU A 65 -5.33 -52.67 -19.65
CA GLU A 65 -3.97 -52.14 -19.36
C GLU A 65 -3.71 -50.81 -20.09
N HIS A 66 -4.19 -50.67 -21.32
CA HIS A 66 -4.05 -49.45 -22.09
C HIS A 66 -4.77 -48.27 -21.40
N LEU A 67 -5.98 -48.43 -20.91
CA LEU A 67 -6.71 -47.40 -20.16
C LEU A 67 -6.01 -47.06 -18.83
N GLN A 68 -5.45 -48.04 -18.14
CA GLN A 68 -4.64 -47.79 -16.94
C GLN A 68 -3.42 -46.92 -17.27
N LYS A 69 -2.78 -47.14 -18.43
CA LYS A 69 -1.64 -46.34 -18.89
C LYS A 69 -2.05 -44.96 -19.32
N GLU A 70 -3.22 -44.76 -19.96
CA GLU A 70 -3.77 -43.43 -20.25
C GLU A 70 -3.89 -42.55 -18.95
N PHE A 71 -4.49 -43.14 -17.88
CA PHE A 71 -4.57 -42.45 -16.61
C PHE A 71 -3.22 -42.14 -15.99
N ARG A 72 -2.23 -42.99 -16.17
CA ARG A 72 -0.87 -42.74 -15.69
C ARG A 72 -0.23 -41.57 -16.47
N VAL A 73 -0.49 -41.44 -17.76
CA VAL A 73 -0.04 -40.30 -18.57
C VAL A 73 -0.73 -39.02 -18.18
N VAL A 74 -2.06 -39.03 -17.92
CA VAL A 74 -2.77 -37.88 -17.36
C VAL A 74 -2.16 -37.43 -16.04
N LYS A 75 -1.88 -38.38 -15.11
CA LYS A 75 -1.20 -38.07 -13.87
C LYS A 75 0.22 -37.50 -14.07
N LEU A 76 0.93 -37.95 -15.06
CA LEU A 76 2.24 -37.40 -15.44
C LEU A 76 2.10 -35.95 -15.89
N ILE A 77 1.12 -35.62 -16.76
CA ILE A 77 0.81 -34.27 -17.19
C ILE A 77 0.51 -33.38 -15.99
N ASP A 78 -0.37 -33.82 -15.08
CA ASP A 78 -0.69 -33.08 -13.85
C ASP A 78 0.52 -32.98 -12.93
N GLY A 79 1.41 -33.96 -12.91
CA GLY A 79 2.68 -33.93 -12.22
C GLY A 79 3.58 -32.78 -12.73
N TYR A 80 3.68 -32.60 -14.03
CA TYR A 80 4.40 -31.45 -14.62
C TYR A 80 3.71 -30.12 -14.36
N ARG A 81 2.38 -30.01 -14.51
CA ARG A 81 1.62 -28.80 -14.22
C ARG A 81 1.77 -28.34 -12.78
N SER A 82 1.78 -29.28 -11.83
CA SER A 82 1.85 -28.97 -10.39
C SER A 82 3.27 -28.82 -9.84
N ARG A 83 4.27 -29.47 -10.43
CA ARG A 83 5.63 -29.55 -9.89
C ARG A 83 6.73 -29.27 -10.90
N GLY A 84 6.43 -29.04 -12.17
CA GLY A 84 7.42 -28.74 -13.22
C GLY A 84 8.33 -27.58 -12.84
N HIS A 85 7.75 -26.54 -12.22
CA HIS A 85 8.50 -25.38 -11.71
C HIS A 85 9.66 -25.73 -10.75
N LEU A 86 9.63 -26.88 -10.07
CA LEU A 86 10.71 -27.36 -9.20
C LEU A 86 11.92 -27.88 -9.97
N PHE A 87 11.73 -28.28 -11.25
CA PHE A 87 12.72 -28.91 -12.11
C PHE A 87 13.21 -28.05 -13.27
N THR A 88 12.94 -26.74 -13.22
CA THR A 88 13.34 -25.73 -14.21
C THR A 88 14.83 -25.40 -14.19
N LYS A 89 15.32 -24.79 -15.26
CA LYS A 89 16.69 -24.26 -15.42
C LYS A 89 16.73 -22.75 -15.11
N THR A 90 16.09 -22.34 -14.01
CA THR A 90 15.92 -20.92 -13.69
C THR A 90 17.06 -20.30 -12.89
N ASN A 91 17.96 -21.08 -12.27
CA ASN A 91 19.03 -20.51 -11.46
C ASN A 91 20.35 -20.37 -12.24
N PRO A 92 20.87 -19.14 -12.49
CA PRO A 92 22.06 -18.95 -13.31
C PRO A 92 23.38 -19.33 -12.61
N VAL A 93 23.45 -19.28 -11.26
CA VAL A 93 24.72 -19.36 -10.54
C VAL A 93 24.79 -20.46 -9.46
N ARG A 94 23.67 -21.13 -9.19
CA ARG A 94 23.58 -22.21 -8.21
C ARG A 94 22.90 -23.44 -8.81
N GLU A 95 23.33 -24.63 -8.38
CA GLU A 95 22.53 -25.85 -8.58
C GLU A 95 21.24 -25.76 -7.77
N ARG A 96 20.13 -26.22 -8.36
CA ARG A 96 18.84 -26.28 -7.66
C ARG A 96 18.85 -27.34 -6.58
N ARG A 97 17.95 -27.19 -5.60
CA ARG A 97 17.64 -28.26 -4.63
C ARG A 97 17.15 -29.52 -5.36
N LYS A 98 17.51 -30.66 -4.85
CA LYS A 98 16.95 -31.94 -5.32
C LYS A 98 15.59 -32.15 -4.68
N TYR A 99 14.56 -32.22 -5.49
CA TYR A 99 13.18 -32.44 -5.05
C TYR A 99 12.78 -33.90 -5.29
N GLN A 100 11.95 -34.46 -4.41
CA GLN A 100 11.40 -35.82 -4.50
C GLN A 100 9.88 -35.77 -4.26
N PRO A 101 9.10 -36.66 -4.92
CA PRO A 101 9.52 -37.50 -6.03
C PRO A 101 9.86 -36.70 -7.27
N THR A 102 10.73 -37.25 -8.13
CA THR A 102 11.06 -36.63 -9.43
C THR A 102 9.88 -36.71 -10.41
N LEU A 103 10.03 -36.16 -11.61
CA LEU A 103 9.05 -36.28 -12.71
C LEU A 103 9.41 -37.47 -13.65
N ASP A 104 10.25 -38.37 -13.21
CA ASP A 104 10.58 -39.58 -13.97
C ASP A 104 9.35 -40.49 -14.12
N ILE A 105 9.21 -41.10 -15.30
CA ILE A 105 8.01 -41.85 -15.66
C ILE A 105 7.73 -43.04 -14.74
N GLU A 106 8.77 -43.61 -14.14
CA GLU A 106 8.69 -44.69 -13.17
C GLU A 106 7.89 -44.30 -11.92
N ASN A 107 7.94 -43.05 -11.49
CA ASN A 107 7.15 -42.50 -10.37
C ASN A 107 5.65 -42.46 -10.66
N PHE A 108 5.28 -42.55 -11.93
CA PHE A 108 3.89 -42.62 -12.40
C PHE A 108 3.46 -44.04 -12.81
N GLY A 109 4.35 -45.04 -12.63
CA GLY A 109 4.08 -46.44 -13.01
C GLY A 109 4.17 -46.70 -14.51
N LEU A 110 4.84 -45.82 -15.25
CA LEU A 110 5.18 -46.01 -16.68
C LEU A 110 6.63 -46.53 -16.79
N SER A 111 6.97 -47.07 -17.93
CA SER A 111 8.31 -47.63 -18.20
C SER A 111 8.88 -47.13 -19.55
N LYS A 112 10.15 -47.41 -19.81
CA LYS A 112 10.78 -47.03 -21.07
C LYS A 112 10.17 -47.68 -22.29
N GLU A 113 9.57 -48.85 -22.12
CA GLU A 113 8.86 -49.55 -23.19
C GLU A 113 7.59 -48.81 -23.63
N ASP A 114 7.01 -47.93 -22.76
CA ASP A 114 5.84 -47.13 -23.06
C ASP A 114 6.14 -45.87 -23.90
N LEU A 115 7.40 -45.46 -24.02
CA LEU A 115 7.83 -44.25 -24.73
C LEU A 115 7.30 -44.15 -26.16
N PRO A 116 7.32 -45.19 -27.01
CA PRO A 116 6.79 -45.14 -28.36
C PRO A 116 5.26 -45.29 -28.45
N THR A 117 4.60 -45.66 -27.35
CA THR A 117 3.14 -45.87 -27.31
C THR A 117 2.40 -44.52 -27.46
N VAL A 118 1.39 -44.52 -28.37
CA VAL A 118 0.54 -43.33 -28.60
C VAL A 118 -0.58 -43.30 -27.57
N PHE A 119 -0.75 -42.16 -26.93
CA PHE A 119 -1.77 -41.86 -25.91
C PHE A 119 -2.69 -40.71 -26.35
N SER A 120 -3.98 -40.88 -26.13
CA SER A 120 -4.98 -39.85 -26.35
C SER A 120 -4.84 -38.65 -25.40
N ALA A 121 -4.18 -38.88 -24.25
CA ALA A 121 -3.89 -37.83 -23.26
C ALA A 121 -3.13 -36.60 -23.85
N GLY A 122 -2.48 -36.74 -25.02
CA GLY A 122 -1.87 -35.62 -25.74
C GLY A 122 -2.88 -34.55 -26.18
N GLU A 123 -4.18 -34.88 -26.32
CA GLU A 123 -5.24 -33.91 -26.64
C GLU A 123 -5.41 -32.84 -25.52
N ILE A 124 -5.18 -33.20 -24.26
CA ILE A 124 -5.23 -32.27 -23.11
C ILE A 124 -4.22 -31.10 -23.22
N MET A 125 -3.25 -31.27 -24.12
CA MET A 125 -2.15 -30.32 -24.36
C MET A 125 -2.18 -29.72 -25.78
N ASP A 126 -3.29 -29.88 -26.52
CA ASP A 126 -3.47 -29.41 -27.88
C ASP A 126 -2.49 -29.98 -28.92
N ILE A 127 -1.83 -31.11 -28.61
CA ILE A 127 -0.90 -31.78 -29.54
C ILE A 127 -1.49 -33.05 -30.19
N GLY A 128 -2.78 -33.32 -29.89
CA GLY A 128 -3.47 -34.53 -30.36
C GLY A 128 -2.90 -35.84 -29.80
N PRO A 129 -3.41 -37.03 -30.24
CA PRO A 129 -2.87 -38.30 -29.85
C PRO A 129 -1.38 -38.39 -30.19
N SER A 130 -0.52 -38.59 -29.19
CA SER A 130 0.93 -38.48 -29.35
C SER A 130 1.66 -39.56 -28.56
N SER A 131 2.89 -39.93 -28.99
CA SER A 131 3.72 -40.86 -28.23
C SER A 131 4.08 -40.25 -26.86
N LEU A 132 4.28 -41.13 -25.85
CA LEU A 132 4.70 -40.70 -24.52
C LEU A 132 5.96 -39.86 -24.58
N GLU A 133 6.94 -40.24 -25.44
CA GLU A 133 8.16 -39.46 -25.65
C GLU A 133 7.87 -38.03 -26.12
N THR A 134 6.94 -37.88 -27.07
CA THR A 134 6.52 -36.55 -27.57
C THR A 134 5.82 -35.74 -26.48
N ILE A 135 4.91 -36.37 -25.70
CA ILE A 135 4.23 -35.73 -24.57
C ILE A 135 5.25 -35.21 -23.54
N ILE A 136 6.20 -36.06 -23.14
CA ILE A 136 7.26 -35.66 -22.17
C ILE A 136 8.11 -34.53 -22.72
N GLY A 137 8.52 -34.60 -23.98
CA GLY A 137 9.31 -33.56 -24.61
C GLY A 137 8.57 -32.18 -24.62
N HIS A 138 7.27 -32.21 -24.88
CA HIS A 138 6.42 -31.02 -24.85
C HIS A 138 6.28 -30.46 -23.41
N LEU A 139 5.99 -31.33 -22.42
CA LEU A 139 5.90 -30.95 -21.01
C LEU A 139 7.20 -30.35 -20.49
N GLN A 140 8.36 -30.93 -20.87
CA GLN A 140 9.66 -30.39 -20.45
C GLN A 140 9.93 -29.00 -21.04
N ARG A 141 9.54 -28.76 -22.30
CA ARG A 141 9.70 -27.45 -22.92
C ARG A 141 8.85 -26.40 -22.23
N ILE A 142 7.59 -26.69 -21.92
CA ILE A 142 6.66 -25.75 -21.30
C ILE A 142 6.99 -25.47 -19.82
N TYR A 143 7.24 -26.54 -19.03
CA TYR A 143 7.24 -26.44 -17.57
C TYR A 143 8.62 -26.52 -16.91
N CYS A 144 9.66 -26.96 -17.63
CA CYS A 144 10.97 -27.27 -17.02
C CYS A 144 12.16 -26.54 -17.67
N ASN A 145 11.93 -25.52 -18.46
CA ASN A 145 12.98 -24.74 -19.12
C ASN A 145 13.35 -23.47 -18.32
N SER A 146 13.62 -22.35 -18.98
CA SER A 146 13.95 -21.04 -18.37
C SER A 146 12.78 -20.41 -17.61
N ILE A 147 11.56 -20.88 -17.80
CA ILE A 147 10.34 -20.44 -17.11
C ILE A 147 9.73 -21.62 -16.35
N GLY A 148 9.44 -21.42 -15.06
CA GLY A 148 8.58 -22.26 -14.25
C GLY A 148 7.34 -21.49 -13.85
N ILE A 149 6.18 -22.12 -13.79
CA ILE A 149 4.94 -21.45 -13.40
C ILE A 149 4.21 -22.23 -12.32
N GLU A 150 3.67 -21.51 -11.35
CA GLU A 150 2.80 -22.03 -10.30
C GLU A 150 1.40 -21.43 -10.46
N TYR A 151 0.38 -22.27 -10.69
CA TYR A 151 -0.99 -21.84 -10.91
C TYR A 151 -2.05 -22.88 -10.52
N MET A 152 -1.68 -24.16 -10.29
CA MET A 152 -2.63 -25.25 -10.02
C MET A 152 -3.41 -25.11 -8.71
N TYR A 153 -3.05 -24.14 -7.87
CA TYR A 153 -3.80 -23.77 -6.67
C TYR A 153 -4.93 -22.76 -6.94
N ILE A 154 -5.00 -22.19 -8.15
CA ILE A 154 -6.04 -21.25 -8.56
C ILE A 154 -7.36 -22.02 -8.69
N ARG A 155 -8.40 -21.55 -7.99
CA ARG A 155 -9.70 -22.24 -7.91
C ARG A 155 -10.65 -21.90 -9.06
N ASN A 156 -10.39 -20.81 -9.78
CA ASN A 156 -11.23 -20.40 -10.90
C ASN A 156 -10.83 -21.14 -12.17
N PRO A 157 -11.72 -22.02 -12.74
CA PRO A 157 -11.40 -22.81 -13.92
C PRO A 157 -11.03 -21.95 -15.13
N GLU A 158 -11.76 -20.84 -15.38
CA GLU A 158 -11.46 -19.95 -16.50
C GLU A 158 -10.03 -19.40 -16.46
N LYS A 159 -9.54 -19.05 -15.26
CA LYS A 159 -8.15 -18.60 -15.09
C LYS A 159 -7.16 -19.72 -15.37
N VAL A 160 -7.43 -20.93 -14.89
CA VAL A 160 -6.57 -22.11 -15.08
C VAL A 160 -6.51 -22.50 -16.56
N ASP A 161 -7.65 -22.61 -17.22
CA ASP A 161 -7.76 -22.97 -18.64
C ASP A 161 -7.05 -21.95 -19.52
N TRP A 162 -7.25 -20.64 -19.24
CA TRP A 162 -6.55 -19.59 -19.96
C TRP A 162 -5.04 -19.68 -19.80
N ILE A 163 -4.55 -19.93 -18.58
CA ILE A 163 -3.10 -20.10 -18.34
C ILE A 163 -2.58 -21.27 -19.15
N GLN A 164 -3.25 -22.42 -19.12
CA GLN A 164 -2.83 -23.60 -19.88
C GLN A 164 -2.82 -23.35 -21.39
N GLN A 165 -3.85 -22.69 -21.92
CA GLN A 165 -3.87 -22.29 -23.33
C GLN A 165 -2.71 -21.37 -23.69
N GLN A 166 -2.41 -20.36 -22.87
CA GLN A 166 -1.28 -19.47 -23.14
C GLN A 166 0.09 -20.19 -23.09
N LEU A 167 0.24 -21.15 -22.18
CA LEU A 167 1.47 -21.94 -22.07
C LEU A 167 1.68 -22.90 -23.26
N ASN A 168 0.59 -23.39 -23.84
CA ASN A 168 0.66 -24.29 -25.02
C ASN A 168 1.04 -23.50 -26.28
N ILE A 169 0.83 -22.16 -26.32
CA ILE A 169 1.24 -21.34 -27.45
C ILE A 169 2.77 -21.39 -27.57
N ASN A 170 3.25 -21.91 -28.69
CA ASN A 170 4.68 -21.96 -29.01
C ASN A 170 5.54 -22.65 -27.93
N ASP A 171 4.98 -23.68 -27.26
CA ASP A 171 5.64 -24.39 -26.14
C ASP A 171 6.17 -23.46 -25.03
N ASN A 172 5.43 -22.39 -24.70
CA ASN A 172 5.82 -21.35 -23.75
C ASN A 172 7.15 -20.65 -24.13
N HIS A 173 7.46 -20.54 -25.41
CA HIS A 173 8.63 -19.86 -25.93
C HIS A 173 8.27 -18.54 -26.60
N PRO A 174 9.07 -17.51 -26.41
CA PRO A 174 8.87 -16.23 -27.08
C PRO A 174 9.20 -16.35 -28.60
N ASP A 175 8.43 -15.59 -29.38
CA ASP A 175 8.70 -15.41 -30.82
C ASP A 175 8.89 -13.92 -31.11
N PHE A 176 10.14 -13.46 -31.06
CA PHE A 176 10.49 -12.07 -31.29
C PHE A 176 11.08 -11.88 -32.71
N SER A 177 10.64 -10.81 -33.37
CA SER A 177 11.23 -10.39 -34.66
C SER A 177 12.69 -9.96 -34.52
N LEU A 178 13.41 -9.90 -35.62
CA LEU A 178 14.81 -9.48 -35.62
C LEU A 178 14.99 -8.08 -35.06
N GLU A 179 14.06 -7.16 -35.35
CA GLU A 179 14.10 -5.80 -34.81
C GLU A 179 13.88 -5.76 -33.33
N GLN A 180 12.93 -6.56 -32.80
CA GLN A 180 12.72 -6.69 -31.37
C GLN A 180 13.95 -7.27 -30.65
N LYS A 181 14.58 -8.30 -31.19
CA LYS A 181 15.83 -8.88 -30.66
C LYS A 181 16.97 -7.88 -30.60
N LYS A 182 17.15 -7.07 -31.63
CA LYS A 182 18.13 -5.97 -31.63
C LYS A 182 17.79 -4.88 -30.61
N HIS A 183 16.51 -4.53 -30.45
CA HIS A 183 16.05 -3.56 -29.46
C HIS A 183 16.31 -4.06 -28.05
N ILE A 184 15.99 -5.34 -27.75
CA ILE A 184 16.29 -6.00 -26.49
C ILE A 184 17.79 -5.93 -26.17
N LEU A 185 18.64 -6.28 -27.12
CA LEU A 185 20.09 -6.19 -26.94
C LEU A 185 20.55 -4.75 -26.65
N LYS A 186 19.98 -3.76 -27.35
CA LYS A 186 20.28 -2.34 -27.12
C LYS A 186 19.93 -1.94 -25.68
N LYS A 187 18.77 -2.33 -25.16
CA LYS A 187 18.36 -2.04 -23.79
C LYS A 187 19.22 -2.75 -22.74
N LEU A 188 19.61 -4.01 -22.99
CA LEU A 188 20.60 -4.71 -22.15
C LEU A 188 21.95 -4.00 -22.17
N ASN A 189 22.42 -3.56 -23.34
CA ASN A 189 23.67 -2.82 -23.44
C ASN A 189 23.62 -1.50 -22.64
N GLN A 190 22.48 -0.79 -22.67
CA GLN A 190 22.30 0.42 -21.88
C GLN A 190 22.41 0.11 -20.36
N ALA A 191 21.74 -0.95 -19.89
CA ALA A 191 21.80 -1.36 -18.48
C ALA A 191 23.23 -1.72 -18.04
N VAL A 192 23.90 -2.61 -18.77
CA VAL A 192 25.25 -3.09 -18.44
C VAL A 192 26.28 -1.96 -18.53
N SER A 193 26.23 -1.16 -19.60
CA SER A 193 27.19 -0.07 -19.81
C SER A 193 27.02 1.05 -18.78
N PHE A 194 25.79 1.35 -18.36
CA PHE A 194 25.53 2.33 -17.30
C PHE A 194 26.14 1.91 -15.96
N GLU A 195 25.90 0.66 -15.54
CA GLU A 195 26.47 0.12 -14.31
C GLU A 195 28.00 0.07 -14.34
N SER A 196 28.58 -0.37 -15.46
CA SER A 196 30.04 -0.42 -15.64
C SER A 196 30.66 0.97 -15.63
N PHE A 197 29.97 1.96 -16.23
CA PHE A 197 30.42 3.36 -16.23
C PHE A 197 30.44 3.93 -14.81
N LEU A 198 29.36 3.73 -14.05
CA LEU A 198 29.31 4.16 -12.64
C LEU A 198 30.36 3.48 -11.78
N HIS A 199 30.60 2.18 -11.99
CA HIS A 199 31.64 1.44 -11.29
C HIS A 199 33.03 2.03 -11.52
N THR A 200 33.32 2.44 -12.75
CA THR A 200 34.60 2.98 -13.15
C THR A 200 34.81 4.43 -12.69
N LYS A 201 33.77 5.26 -12.80
CA LYS A 201 33.88 6.71 -12.52
C LYS A 201 33.66 7.08 -11.05
N TYR A 202 32.88 6.29 -10.32
CA TYR A 202 32.46 6.55 -8.94
C TYR A 202 32.80 5.37 -8.02
N VAL A 203 34.09 5.03 -7.98
CA VAL A 203 34.62 3.88 -7.24
C VAL A 203 34.20 3.94 -5.77
N GLY A 204 33.65 2.84 -5.24
CA GLY A 204 33.25 2.69 -3.84
C GLY A 204 32.00 3.47 -3.41
N GLN A 205 31.43 4.31 -4.28
CA GLN A 205 30.18 4.98 -3.96
C GLN A 205 28.99 4.04 -4.05
N LYS A 206 28.08 4.12 -3.07
CA LYS A 206 26.85 3.32 -3.05
C LYS A 206 25.94 3.68 -4.23
N ARG A 207 25.55 2.68 -5.02
CA ARG A 207 24.63 2.79 -6.13
C ARG A 207 23.60 1.65 -6.18
N PHE A 208 23.82 0.59 -5.40
CA PHE A 208 23.00 -0.62 -5.38
C PHE A 208 22.79 -1.20 -6.78
N SER A 209 23.89 -1.61 -7.39
CA SER A 209 23.97 -2.09 -8.77
C SER A 209 22.92 -3.14 -9.12
N LEU A 210 22.39 -3.03 -10.36
CA LEU A 210 21.49 -4.02 -10.96
C LEU A 210 22.25 -5.24 -11.53
N GLU A 211 23.58 -5.25 -11.54
CA GLU A 211 24.39 -6.32 -12.16
C GLU A 211 24.04 -7.70 -11.59
N GLY A 212 23.63 -8.59 -12.49
CA GLY A 212 23.04 -9.90 -12.22
C GLY A 212 21.50 -9.95 -12.30
N GLY A 213 20.85 -8.83 -12.66
CA GLY A 213 19.42 -8.69 -12.91
C GLY A 213 19.11 -7.69 -14.02
N GLU A 214 20.06 -7.46 -14.95
CA GLU A 214 19.99 -6.42 -15.98
C GLU A 214 18.80 -6.59 -16.93
N SER A 215 18.29 -7.82 -17.07
CA SER A 215 17.08 -8.14 -17.86
C SER A 215 15.82 -7.43 -17.37
N LEU A 216 15.82 -6.87 -16.14
CA LEU A 216 14.75 -6.00 -15.65
C LEU A 216 14.52 -4.79 -16.58
N ILE A 217 15.58 -4.21 -17.16
CA ILE A 217 15.45 -3.02 -18.00
C ILE A 217 14.71 -3.30 -19.31
N PRO A 218 15.12 -4.27 -20.15
CA PRO A 218 14.34 -4.62 -21.33
C PRO A 218 12.95 -5.19 -20.99
N ALA A 219 12.78 -5.84 -19.84
CA ALA A 219 11.46 -6.31 -19.39
C ALA A 219 10.49 -5.15 -19.13
N LEU A 220 10.92 -4.13 -18.38
CA LEU A 220 10.10 -2.93 -18.13
C LEU A 220 9.83 -2.14 -19.43
N ASP A 221 10.81 -2.02 -20.29
CA ASP A 221 10.65 -1.35 -21.58
C ASP A 221 9.60 -2.06 -22.45
N SER A 222 9.70 -3.38 -22.60
CA SER A 222 8.76 -4.19 -23.38
C SER A 222 7.35 -4.20 -22.76
N LEU A 223 7.27 -4.21 -21.42
CA LEU A 223 6.02 -4.11 -20.68
C LEU A 223 5.30 -2.78 -20.98
N ILE A 224 6.03 -1.66 -20.99
CA ILE A 224 5.47 -0.34 -21.24
C ILE A 224 5.00 -0.22 -22.70
N LEU A 225 5.81 -0.69 -23.67
CA LEU A 225 5.45 -0.72 -25.08
C LEU A 225 4.14 -1.50 -25.30
N ALA A 226 4.07 -2.74 -24.82
CA ALA A 226 2.90 -3.59 -25.01
C ALA A 226 1.67 -3.06 -24.25
N ALA A 227 1.84 -2.44 -23.09
CA ALA A 227 0.73 -1.88 -22.33
C ALA A 227 0.15 -0.61 -22.97
N ASP A 228 0.98 0.20 -23.65
CA ASP A 228 0.51 1.34 -24.44
C ASP A 228 -0.36 0.87 -25.61
N ASP A 229 0.00 -0.21 -26.28
CA ASP A 229 -0.82 -0.84 -27.34
C ASP A 229 -2.18 -1.34 -26.80
N LEU A 230 -2.23 -1.74 -25.52
CA LEU A 230 -3.47 -2.12 -24.84
C LEU A 230 -4.26 -0.92 -24.28
N GLY A 231 -3.79 0.31 -24.50
CA GLY A 231 -4.48 1.54 -24.11
C GLY A 231 -4.28 1.98 -22.66
N VAL A 232 -3.24 1.50 -21.98
CA VAL A 232 -2.80 2.01 -20.68
C VAL A 232 -2.24 3.43 -20.88
N GLU A 233 -2.61 4.36 -20.00
CA GLU A 233 -2.23 5.78 -20.09
C GLU A 233 -1.37 6.25 -18.92
N GLU A 234 -1.40 5.52 -17.80
CA GLU A 234 -0.67 5.83 -16.59
C GLU A 234 0.07 4.61 -16.05
N PHE A 235 1.35 4.76 -15.80
CA PHE A 235 2.17 3.76 -15.10
C PHE A 235 2.61 4.33 -13.76
N VAL A 236 2.31 3.61 -12.68
CA VAL A 236 2.70 3.99 -11.32
C VAL A 236 3.57 2.89 -10.75
N MET A 237 4.86 3.20 -10.57
CA MET A 237 5.83 2.20 -10.15
C MET A 237 6.43 2.52 -8.79
N GLY A 238 6.60 1.46 -7.98
CA GLY A 238 7.38 1.47 -6.75
C GLY A 238 8.50 0.46 -6.82
N MET A 239 9.68 0.82 -6.34
CA MET A 239 10.80 -0.11 -6.27
C MET A 239 11.77 0.25 -5.16
N ALA A 240 12.47 -0.77 -4.64
CA ALA A 240 13.60 -0.58 -3.73
C ALA A 240 14.82 0.05 -4.45
N HIS A 241 15.90 0.23 -3.70
CA HIS A 241 17.12 0.92 -4.17
C HIS A 241 17.88 0.16 -5.28
N ARG A 242 17.82 -1.21 -5.30
CA ARG A 242 18.60 -2.01 -6.28
C ARG A 242 18.09 -1.84 -7.70
N GLY A 243 18.99 -1.38 -8.58
CA GLY A 243 18.67 -1.10 -9.98
C GLY A 243 17.90 0.20 -10.21
N ARG A 244 17.59 0.95 -9.16
CA ARG A 244 16.76 2.17 -9.27
C ARG A 244 17.40 3.23 -10.15
N LEU A 245 18.71 3.47 -10.04
CA LEU A 245 19.41 4.45 -10.88
C LEU A 245 19.39 4.04 -12.35
N SER A 246 19.59 2.75 -12.65
CA SER A 246 19.49 2.23 -14.02
C SER A 246 18.06 2.36 -14.57
N THR A 247 17.05 2.11 -13.75
CA THR A 247 15.62 2.28 -14.11
C THR A 247 15.28 3.76 -14.36
N LEU A 248 15.74 4.67 -13.49
CA LEU A 248 15.56 6.12 -13.68
C LEU A 248 16.15 6.60 -15.00
N ALA A 249 17.38 6.17 -15.34
CA ALA A 249 18.06 6.57 -16.56
C ALA A 249 17.45 5.96 -17.84
N ASN A 250 17.20 4.62 -17.83
CA ASN A 250 16.93 3.85 -19.06
C ASN A 250 15.43 3.63 -19.33
N ILE A 251 14.56 3.83 -18.32
CA ILE A 251 13.10 3.67 -18.43
C ILE A 251 12.41 5.03 -18.26
N PHE A 252 12.68 5.73 -17.14
CA PHE A 252 11.99 6.99 -16.83
C PHE A 252 12.60 8.24 -17.51
N GLY A 253 13.73 8.10 -18.18
CA GLY A 253 14.37 9.19 -18.93
C GLY A 253 14.95 10.30 -18.05
N LYS A 254 15.26 10.01 -16.77
CA LYS A 254 16.02 10.94 -15.94
C LYS A 254 17.40 11.16 -16.57
N SER A 255 17.77 12.41 -16.76
CA SER A 255 19.06 12.75 -17.39
C SER A 255 20.23 12.16 -16.59
N THR A 256 21.11 11.43 -17.26
CA THR A 256 22.34 10.92 -16.62
C THR A 256 23.24 12.05 -16.12
N LYS A 257 23.15 13.25 -16.71
CA LYS A 257 23.81 14.46 -16.22
C LYS A 257 23.34 14.79 -14.78
N ASP A 258 22.05 14.72 -14.51
CA ASP A 258 21.50 15.01 -13.18
C ASP A 258 21.91 13.92 -12.19
N ILE A 259 21.85 12.65 -12.60
CA ILE A 259 22.32 11.52 -11.77
C ILE A 259 23.82 11.70 -11.40
N PHE A 260 24.65 12.08 -12.35
CA PHE A 260 26.09 12.29 -12.08
C PHE A 260 26.34 13.48 -11.17
N SER A 261 25.54 14.55 -11.25
CA SER A 261 25.63 15.68 -10.33
C SER A 261 25.32 15.28 -8.87
N GLU A 262 24.39 14.34 -8.69
CA GLU A 262 24.10 13.75 -7.38
C GLU A 262 25.26 12.87 -6.85
N PHE A 263 25.97 12.17 -7.75
CA PHE A 263 27.18 11.42 -7.39
C PHE A 263 28.35 12.33 -7.00
N ASP A 264 28.47 13.49 -7.67
CA ASP A 264 29.49 14.49 -7.34
C ASP A 264 29.25 15.19 -5.99
N GLY A 265 28.13 14.88 -5.31
CA GLY A 265 27.78 15.44 -4.01
C GLY A 265 27.52 16.94 -4.04
N LYS A 266 27.01 17.44 -5.17
CA LYS A 266 26.63 18.85 -5.30
C LYS A 266 25.43 19.14 -4.42
N ASP A 267 25.42 20.31 -3.80
CA ASP A 267 24.33 20.79 -2.99
C ASP A 267 23.08 21.06 -3.83
N TYR A 268 21.93 21.04 -3.19
CA TYR A 268 20.67 21.35 -3.86
C TYR A 268 20.55 22.83 -4.17
N ASP A 269 19.74 23.16 -5.18
CA ASP A 269 19.54 24.54 -5.63
C ASP A 269 18.86 25.42 -4.58
N GLU A 270 18.12 24.83 -3.68
CA GLU A 270 17.39 25.50 -2.63
C GLU A 270 17.94 25.16 -1.23
N ASP A 271 18.27 26.19 -0.44
CA ASP A 271 18.76 26.03 0.94
C ASP A 271 17.63 25.60 1.92
N VAL A 272 16.41 25.39 1.41
CA VAL A 272 15.21 25.11 2.21
C VAL A 272 14.98 23.63 2.44
N PHE A 273 15.42 22.77 1.51
CA PHE A 273 15.19 21.32 1.55
C PHE A 273 16.48 20.57 1.82
N ASP A 274 16.43 19.62 2.75
CA ASP A 274 17.61 18.80 3.08
C ASP A 274 17.92 17.75 1.99
N GLY A 275 16.90 17.37 1.19
CA GLY A 275 17.03 16.34 0.14
C GLY A 275 17.17 14.92 0.67
N ASP A 276 17.40 13.97 -0.22
CA ASP A 276 17.61 12.55 0.10
C ASP A 276 18.70 11.97 -0.79
N VAL A 277 19.14 10.75 -0.48
CA VAL A 277 20.15 10.05 -1.29
C VAL A 277 19.59 9.72 -2.70
N LYS A 278 20.47 9.78 -3.70
CA LYS A 278 20.12 9.64 -5.11
C LYS A 278 19.26 8.43 -5.48
N TYR A 279 19.40 7.32 -4.76
CA TYR A 279 18.66 6.09 -5.02
C TYR A 279 17.31 6.01 -4.27
N HIS A 280 16.85 7.13 -3.66
CA HIS A 280 15.50 7.27 -3.09
C HIS A 280 14.60 8.22 -3.89
N MET A 281 15.19 9.03 -4.75
CA MET A 281 14.46 10.07 -5.49
C MET A 281 13.37 9.49 -6.39
N GLY A 282 12.23 10.18 -6.43
CA GLY A 282 11.13 9.92 -7.35
C GLY A 282 11.32 10.59 -8.69
N TRP A 283 10.51 10.21 -9.66
CA TRP A 283 10.51 10.82 -11.00
C TRP A 283 9.15 10.67 -11.68
N THR A 284 8.72 11.71 -12.38
CA THR A 284 7.54 11.68 -13.25
C THR A 284 7.92 12.22 -14.61
N SER A 285 7.53 11.53 -15.66
CA SER A 285 7.74 11.98 -17.03
C SER A 285 6.59 11.55 -17.95
N LYS A 286 6.54 12.21 -19.13
CA LYS A 286 5.67 11.84 -20.23
C LYS A 286 6.54 11.30 -21.35
N ILE A 287 6.29 10.08 -21.76
CA ILE A 287 7.02 9.42 -22.83
C ILE A 287 6.08 9.07 -23.99
N ASP A 288 6.64 8.96 -25.17
CA ASP A 288 6.00 8.45 -26.38
C ASP A 288 6.72 7.15 -26.76
N PRO A 289 6.27 6.00 -26.20
CA PRO A 289 7.00 4.74 -26.32
C PRO A 289 7.00 4.21 -27.75
N ASN A 290 5.87 4.27 -28.44
CA ASN A 290 5.68 3.76 -29.81
C ASN A 290 6.01 4.80 -30.88
N LYS A 291 6.37 6.04 -30.52
CA LYS A 291 6.67 7.16 -31.41
C LYS A 291 5.54 7.48 -32.42
N ASP A 292 4.32 7.29 -31.98
CA ASP A 292 3.09 7.56 -32.71
C ASP A 292 2.46 8.93 -32.36
N GLY A 293 3.10 9.68 -31.47
CA GLY A 293 2.67 11.00 -30.98
C GLY A 293 1.76 10.92 -29.74
N LYS A 294 1.36 9.71 -29.32
CA LYS A 294 0.61 9.49 -28.09
C LYS A 294 1.58 9.46 -26.89
N LYS A 295 1.33 10.33 -25.91
CA LYS A 295 2.14 10.39 -24.70
C LYS A 295 1.43 9.69 -23.54
N ILE A 296 2.16 8.85 -22.86
CA ILE A 296 1.74 8.20 -21.62
C ILE A 296 2.48 8.80 -20.42
N ASN A 297 1.87 8.74 -19.24
CA ASN A 297 2.47 9.20 -18.00
C ASN A 297 3.16 8.03 -17.31
N ILE A 298 4.41 8.21 -16.91
CA ILE A 298 5.12 7.23 -16.09
C ILE A 298 5.64 7.89 -14.82
N SER A 299 5.40 7.25 -13.67
CA SER A 299 5.75 7.76 -12.35
C SER A 299 6.48 6.71 -11.55
N LEU A 300 7.68 7.03 -11.03
CA LEU A 300 8.41 6.23 -10.06
C LEU A 300 8.34 6.93 -8.71
N ALA A 301 7.57 6.38 -7.77
CA ALA A 301 7.39 6.98 -6.46
C ALA A 301 8.71 7.05 -5.67
N PRO A 302 9.02 8.16 -4.97
CA PRO A 302 10.15 8.21 -4.06
C PRO A 302 9.95 7.22 -2.92
N ASN A 303 11.04 6.69 -2.36
CA ASN A 303 10.96 5.72 -1.27
C ASN A 303 12.11 5.90 -0.26
N PRO A 304 11.88 5.57 1.03
CA PRO A 304 12.94 5.48 2.02
C PRO A 304 13.67 4.13 1.94
N SER A 305 14.68 3.94 2.79
CA SER A 305 15.34 2.64 2.95
C SER A 305 14.47 1.56 3.63
N HIS A 306 13.28 1.91 4.12
CA HIS A 306 12.32 0.99 4.73
C HIS A 306 11.60 0.20 3.64
N LEU A 307 12.07 -1.01 3.40
CA LEU A 307 11.63 -1.85 2.29
C LEU A 307 10.13 -2.16 2.33
N GLU A 308 9.51 -2.31 1.17
CA GLU A 308 8.10 -2.61 0.91
C GLU A 308 7.11 -1.46 1.20
N THR A 309 7.51 -0.40 1.92
CA THR A 309 6.61 0.71 2.28
C THR A 309 6.01 1.43 1.07
N VAL A 310 6.81 1.58 0.01
CA VAL A 310 6.41 2.26 -1.22
C VAL A 310 5.29 1.51 -1.95
N GLY A 311 5.15 0.19 -1.72
CA GLY A 311 4.09 -0.61 -2.34
C GLY A 311 2.70 -0.11 -1.98
N ALA A 312 2.43 0.14 -0.70
CA ALA A 312 1.15 0.70 -0.26
C ALA A 312 0.90 2.10 -0.85
N VAL A 313 1.94 2.95 -0.87
CA VAL A 313 1.87 4.30 -1.45
C VAL A 313 1.52 4.27 -2.94
N VAL A 314 2.15 3.39 -3.71
CA VAL A 314 1.89 3.20 -5.16
C VAL A 314 0.44 2.77 -5.41
N GLN A 315 -0.09 1.85 -4.62
CA GLN A 315 -1.49 1.42 -4.74
C GLN A 315 -2.45 2.60 -4.51
N GLY A 316 -2.17 3.42 -3.49
CA GLY A 316 -2.96 4.64 -3.22
C GLY A 316 -2.89 5.65 -4.37
N ILE A 317 -1.70 5.92 -4.92
CA ILE A 317 -1.50 6.79 -6.09
C ILE A 317 -2.30 6.26 -7.29
N ALA A 318 -2.17 4.98 -7.61
CA ALA A 318 -2.85 4.36 -8.73
C ALA A 318 -4.38 4.48 -8.59
N ARG A 319 -4.92 4.22 -7.40
CA ARG A 319 -6.35 4.37 -7.13
C ARG A 319 -6.84 5.82 -7.29
N ALA A 320 -6.10 6.78 -6.77
CA ALA A 320 -6.46 8.19 -6.91
C ALA A 320 -6.49 8.62 -8.39
N LYS A 321 -5.49 8.20 -9.17
CA LYS A 321 -5.46 8.47 -10.62
C LYS A 321 -6.64 7.83 -11.36
N LEU A 322 -6.98 6.57 -11.03
CA LEU A 322 -8.15 5.89 -11.57
C LEU A 322 -9.45 6.67 -11.32
N GLU A 323 -9.66 7.11 -10.09
CA GLU A 323 -10.89 7.80 -9.70
C GLU A 323 -10.98 9.22 -10.25
N ASN A 324 -9.86 9.96 -10.28
CA ASN A 324 -9.83 11.36 -10.69
C ASN A 324 -9.80 11.54 -12.21
N ASN A 325 -9.04 10.70 -12.92
CA ASN A 325 -8.74 10.94 -14.33
C ASN A 325 -9.49 10.01 -15.28
N TYR A 326 -9.89 8.80 -14.82
CA TYR A 326 -10.37 7.72 -15.70
C TYR A 326 -11.71 7.13 -15.28
N SER A 327 -12.49 7.81 -14.45
CA SER A 327 -13.81 7.32 -13.98
C SER A 327 -13.77 5.88 -13.43
N SER A 328 -12.65 5.49 -12.82
CA SER A 328 -12.36 4.15 -12.28
C SER A 328 -12.18 3.05 -13.35
N ASP A 329 -11.87 3.39 -14.59
CA ASP A 329 -11.49 2.42 -15.63
C ASP A 329 -10.10 1.84 -15.35
N THR A 330 -10.07 0.63 -14.81
CA THR A 330 -8.84 -0.06 -14.40
C THR A 330 -7.92 -0.44 -15.57
N SER A 331 -8.39 -0.37 -16.82
CA SER A 331 -7.56 -0.59 -18.02
C SER A 331 -6.56 0.55 -18.26
N LYS A 332 -6.80 1.74 -17.70
CA LYS A 332 -6.03 2.96 -17.95
C LYS A 332 -4.80 3.13 -17.06
N VAL A 333 -4.76 2.50 -15.90
CA VAL A 333 -3.66 2.65 -14.93
C VAL A 333 -3.05 1.28 -14.63
N LEU A 334 -1.72 1.19 -14.75
CA LEU A 334 -0.96 -0.02 -14.42
C LEU A 334 -0.01 0.24 -13.25
N PRO A 335 -0.33 -0.29 -12.05
CA PRO A 335 0.63 -0.32 -10.96
C PRO A 335 1.66 -1.44 -11.15
N ILE A 336 2.94 -1.12 -10.91
CA ILE A 336 4.07 -2.05 -10.98
C ILE A 336 4.86 -1.95 -9.69
N LEU A 337 5.10 -3.07 -9.03
CA LEU A 337 5.93 -3.14 -7.83
C LEU A 337 7.15 -4.03 -8.07
N VAL A 338 8.34 -3.46 -7.87
CA VAL A 338 9.62 -4.18 -7.98
C VAL A 338 10.18 -4.41 -6.57
N HIS A 339 10.27 -5.66 -6.18
CA HIS A 339 10.65 -6.12 -4.85
C HIS A 339 12.05 -6.72 -4.82
N GLY A 340 12.67 -6.75 -3.63
CA GLY A 340 13.77 -7.65 -3.35
C GLY A 340 13.26 -8.96 -2.73
N ASP A 341 13.92 -10.09 -3.03
CA ASP A 341 13.48 -11.43 -2.60
C ASP A 341 13.40 -11.60 -1.08
N ALA A 342 14.37 -11.07 -0.35
CA ALA A 342 14.35 -11.11 1.11
C ALA A 342 13.30 -10.17 1.72
N ALA A 343 13.01 -9.05 1.06
CA ALA A 343 12.06 -8.07 1.52
C ALA A 343 10.61 -8.56 1.38
N ILE A 344 10.20 -9.00 0.21
CA ILE A 344 8.83 -9.48 -0.03
C ILE A 344 8.49 -10.70 0.85
N ALA A 345 9.47 -11.57 1.11
CA ALA A 345 9.28 -12.73 1.96
C ALA A 345 9.27 -12.41 3.46
N GLY A 346 9.93 -11.32 3.88
CA GLY A 346 10.17 -11.00 5.29
C GLY A 346 9.31 -9.87 5.85
N GLN A 347 8.84 -8.95 5.01
CA GLN A 347 8.07 -7.78 5.44
C GLN A 347 6.57 -8.06 5.42
N GLY A 348 5.92 -8.03 6.59
CA GLY A 348 4.48 -8.27 6.71
C GLY A 348 3.61 -7.33 5.88
N LEU A 349 4.12 -6.14 5.55
CA LEU A 349 3.42 -5.17 4.69
C LEU A 349 3.13 -5.72 3.29
N ALA A 350 4.00 -6.60 2.74
CA ALA A 350 3.72 -7.26 1.47
C ALA A 350 2.42 -8.08 1.53
N TYR A 351 2.19 -8.79 2.65
CA TYR A 351 0.93 -9.52 2.89
C TYR A 351 -0.27 -8.57 2.97
N GLU A 352 -0.14 -7.44 3.66
CA GLU A 352 -1.22 -6.46 3.78
C GLU A 352 -1.61 -5.88 2.41
N ILE A 353 -0.62 -5.59 1.55
CA ILE A 353 -0.83 -5.04 0.20
C ILE A 353 -1.60 -6.04 -0.68
N VAL A 354 -1.20 -7.31 -0.71
CA VAL A 354 -1.91 -8.31 -1.53
C VAL A 354 -3.34 -8.54 -1.05
N GLN A 355 -3.61 -8.41 0.27
CA GLN A 355 -4.97 -8.49 0.80
C GLN A 355 -5.86 -7.31 0.37
N MET A 356 -5.29 -6.18 -0.04
CA MET A 356 -6.03 -5.02 -0.54
C MET A 356 -6.47 -5.17 -2.01
N ALA A 357 -5.84 -6.06 -2.78
CA ALA A 357 -5.87 -6.09 -4.25
C ALA A 357 -7.29 -6.08 -4.87
N GLU A 358 -8.24 -6.78 -4.26
CA GLU A 358 -9.62 -6.90 -4.77
C GLU A 358 -10.67 -6.22 -3.87
N LEU A 359 -10.25 -5.54 -2.80
CA LEU A 359 -11.19 -4.88 -1.89
C LEU A 359 -11.82 -3.64 -2.52
N LYS A 360 -13.13 -3.44 -2.33
CA LYS A 360 -13.96 -2.35 -2.90
C LYS A 360 -13.30 -0.96 -2.76
N GLY A 361 -12.71 -0.66 -1.60
CA GLY A 361 -12.08 0.63 -1.30
C GLY A 361 -10.64 0.76 -1.78
N TYR A 362 -9.98 -0.32 -2.25
CA TYR A 362 -8.55 -0.40 -2.45
C TYR A 362 -8.12 -0.96 -3.81
N ALA A 363 -8.96 -1.73 -4.48
CA ALA A 363 -8.65 -2.37 -5.75
C ALA A 363 -8.19 -1.39 -6.83
N THR A 364 -7.13 -1.78 -7.57
CA THR A 364 -6.54 -1.02 -8.68
C THR A 364 -6.65 -1.74 -10.03
N GLY A 365 -7.32 -2.90 -10.05
CA GLY A 365 -7.45 -3.73 -11.27
C GLY A 365 -6.25 -4.62 -11.54
N GLY A 366 -5.55 -5.02 -10.48
CA GLY A 366 -4.39 -5.91 -10.49
C GLY A 366 -3.06 -5.17 -10.65
N THR A 367 -2.05 -5.70 -9.99
CA THR A 367 -0.67 -5.21 -9.95
C THR A 367 0.28 -6.24 -10.56
N ILE A 368 1.29 -5.78 -11.30
CA ILE A 368 2.39 -6.64 -11.72
C ILE A 368 3.50 -6.53 -10.68
N HIS A 369 3.76 -7.63 -9.99
CA HIS A 369 4.83 -7.75 -9.00
C HIS A 369 6.05 -8.41 -9.63
N ILE A 370 7.19 -7.71 -9.66
CA ILE A 370 8.46 -8.24 -10.17
C ILE A 370 9.43 -8.35 -9.01
N VAL A 371 9.88 -9.55 -8.70
CA VAL A 371 10.86 -9.77 -7.62
C VAL A 371 12.25 -9.93 -8.23
N VAL A 372 13.13 -8.96 -8.02
CA VAL A 372 14.54 -9.07 -8.39
C VAL A 372 15.23 -9.97 -7.35
N ASN A 373 15.23 -11.26 -7.63
CA ASN A 373 15.67 -12.30 -6.72
C ASN A 373 17.18 -12.56 -6.88
N ASN A 374 17.96 -11.95 -6.03
CA ASN A 374 19.40 -12.16 -6.00
C ASN A 374 19.87 -13.25 -5.00
N GLN A 375 18.95 -13.95 -4.38
CA GLN A 375 19.15 -15.14 -3.54
C GLN A 375 19.88 -14.88 -2.20
N ILE A 376 20.01 -13.61 -1.81
CA ILE A 376 20.67 -13.23 -0.56
C ILE A 376 20.14 -11.91 -0.03
N GLY A 377 19.73 -11.85 1.25
CA GLY A 377 19.32 -10.63 1.94
C GLY A 377 20.43 -10.13 2.85
N PHE A 378 21.04 -8.97 2.59
CA PHE A 378 22.26 -8.51 3.26
C PHE A 378 23.36 -9.59 3.19
N THR A 379 23.57 -10.34 4.26
CA THR A 379 24.48 -11.48 4.35
C THR A 379 23.78 -12.82 4.59
N THR A 380 22.44 -12.80 4.74
CA THR A 380 21.63 -13.98 5.05
C THR A 380 21.30 -14.76 3.78
N ASN A 381 21.64 -16.03 3.75
CA ASN A 381 21.29 -16.93 2.66
C ASN A 381 19.77 -17.16 2.65
N TYR A 382 19.19 -17.38 1.46
CA TYR A 382 17.74 -17.64 1.33
C TYR A 382 17.27 -18.86 2.14
N LEU A 383 18.16 -19.83 2.41
CA LEU A 383 17.86 -21.00 3.25
C LEU A 383 17.62 -20.66 4.71
N ASP A 384 18.23 -19.57 5.19
CA ASP A 384 18.12 -19.06 6.56
C ASP A 384 17.11 -17.93 6.67
N ALA A 385 16.66 -17.39 5.51
CA ALA A 385 15.81 -16.21 5.45
C ALA A 385 14.32 -16.52 5.43
N ARG A 386 13.92 -17.71 4.94
CA ARG A 386 12.50 -18.09 4.83
C ARG A 386 12.29 -19.60 4.84
N THR A 387 11.14 -20.04 5.34
CA THR A 387 10.70 -21.44 5.31
C THR A 387 10.09 -21.81 3.96
N SER A 388 9.41 -20.86 3.31
CA SER A 388 8.74 -21.07 2.02
C SER A 388 9.73 -21.46 0.92
N THR A 389 9.25 -22.20 -0.08
CA THR A 389 10.08 -22.63 -1.21
C THR A 389 10.55 -21.43 -2.02
N TYR A 390 9.63 -20.48 -2.28
CA TYR A 390 9.89 -19.28 -3.05
C TYR A 390 9.65 -18.02 -2.23
N CYS A 391 10.32 -16.94 -2.58
CA CYS A 391 10.06 -15.63 -1.96
C CYS A 391 8.69 -15.07 -2.36
N THR A 392 8.15 -15.52 -3.46
CA THR A 392 6.86 -15.13 -4.04
C THR A 392 5.66 -15.92 -3.49
N ASP A 393 5.86 -16.82 -2.52
CA ASP A 393 4.75 -17.61 -1.94
C ASP A 393 3.65 -16.76 -1.30
N VAL A 394 3.93 -15.49 -1.00
CA VAL A 394 2.91 -14.49 -0.58
C VAL A 394 1.83 -14.27 -1.65
N GLY A 395 2.14 -14.39 -2.94
CA GLY A 395 1.17 -14.27 -4.03
C GLY A 395 0.12 -15.38 -4.05
N LYS A 396 0.44 -16.56 -3.48
CA LYS A 396 -0.50 -17.68 -3.37
C LYS A 396 -1.67 -17.40 -2.41
N VAL A 397 -1.51 -16.45 -1.50
CA VAL A 397 -2.58 -16.03 -0.56
C VAL A 397 -3.80 -15.50 -1.30
N THR A 398 -3.57 -14.79 -2.40
CA THR A 398 -4.62 -14.23 -3.28
C THR A 398 -4.84 -15.08 -4.54
N LEU A 399 -4.31 -16.31 -4.57
CA LEU A 399 -4.42 -17.23 -5.70
C LEU A 399 -3.91 -16.62 -7.03
N SER A 400 -2.88 -15.79 -6.94
CA SER A 400 -2.24 -15.14 -8.08
C SER A 400 -1.24 -16.09 -8.74
N PRO A 401 -1.16 -16.18 -10.08
CA PRO A 401 -0.13 -16.99 -10.74
C PRO A 401 1.26 -16.43 -10.48
N VAL A 402 2.24 -17.33 -10.37
CA VAL A 402 3.65 -16.99 -10.12
C VAL A 402 4.51 -17.60 -11.21
N MET A 403 5.33 -16.77 -11.87
CA MET A 403 6.32 -17.21 -12.86
C MET A 403 7.74 -17.06 -12.31
N HIS A 404 8.51 -18.12 -12.33
CA HIS A 404 9.94 -18.14 -11.97
C HIS A 404 10.77 -18.15 -13.24
N VAL A 405 11.60 -17.14 -13.44
CA VAL A 405 12.31 -16.95 -14.70
C VAL A 405 13.79 -16.75 -14.50
N ASN A 406 14.61 -17.38 -15.35
CA ASN A 406 16.05 -17.16 -15.35
C ASN A 406 16.39 -15.76 -15.86
N ALA A 407 17.02 -14.93 -15.03
CA ALA A 407 17.39 -13.57 -15.37
C ALA A 407 18.39 -13.48 -16.54
N ASP A 408 19.14 -14.52 -16.83
CA ASP A 408 20.08 -14.55 -17.96
C ASP A 408 19.40 -14.85 -19.30
N ASP A 409 18.18 -15.37 -19.29
CA ASP A 409 17.38 -15.58 -20.48
C ASP A 409 16.41 -14.41 -20.68
N VAL A 410 16.92 -13.34 -21.29
CA VAL A 410 16.16 -12.08 -21.45
C VAL A 410 14.89 -12.24 -22.28
N GLU A 411 14.86 -13.14 -23.26
CA GLU A 411 13.66 -13.39 -24.06
C GLU A 411 12.59 -14.06 -23.21
N ALA A 412 12.96 -15.02 -22.37
CA ALA A 412 12.05 -15.64 -21.41
C ALA A 412 11.52 -14.64 -20.36
N VAL A 413 12.37 -13.71 -19.89
CA VAL A 413 11.94 -12.66 -18.95
C VAL A 413 10.89 -11.73 -19.59
N ILE A 414 11.10 -11.32 -20.83
CA ILE A 414 10.15 -10.46 -21.55
C ILE A 414 8.85 -11.23 -21.81
N HIS A 415 8.93 -12.50 -22.22
CA HIS A 415 7.75 -13.34 -22.39
C HIS A 415 6.91 -13.43 -21.11
N ALA A 416 7.55 -13.61 -19.96
CA ALA A 416 6.88 -13.67 -18.67
C ALA A 416 6.18 -12.36 -18.29
N VAL A 417 6.79 -11.20 -18.53
CA VAL A 417 6.14 -9.91 -18.24
C VAL A 417 4.98 -9.62 -19.19
N LEU A 418 5.05 -10.04 -20.45
CA LEU A 418 3.96 -9.92 -21.41
C LEU A 418 2.79 -10.87 -21.05
N PHE A 419 3.11 -12.09 -20.63
CA PHE A 419 2.10 -13.01 -20.07
C PHE A 419 1.38 -12.38 -18.87
N ALA A 420 2.15 -11.81 -17.93
CA ALA A 420 1.61 -11.14 -16.75
C ALA A 420 0.72 -9.95 -17.11
N LEU A 421 1.10 -9.15 -18.10
CA LEU A 421 0.29 -8.05 -18.60
C LEU A 421 -1.05 -8.54 -19.18
N ASN A 422 -1.03 -9.58 -20.01
CA ASN A 422 -2.22 -10.14 -20.63
C ASN A 422 -3.17 -10.74 -19.57
N TYR A 423 -2.62 -11.49 -18.61
CA TYR A 423 -3.40 -12.05 -17.50
C TYR A 423 -4.06 -10.93 -16.67
N ARG A 424 -3.28 -9.94 -16.23
CA ARG A 424 -3.76 -8.78 -15.48
C ARG A 424 -4.84 -8.03 -16.26
N THR A 425 -4.65 -7.82 -17.54
CA THR A 425 -5.60 -7.09 -18.39
C THR A 425 -6.91 -7.83 -18.51
N LYS A 426 -6.88 -9.15 -18.66
CA LYS A 426 -8.08 -9.99 -18.75
C LYS A 426 -8.80 -10.15 -17.43
N PHE A 427 -8.08 -10.51 -16.36
CA PHE A 427 -8.67 -10.93 -15.09
C PHE A 427 -8.69 -9.87 -13.99
N LYS A 428 -8.04 -8.72 -14.20
CA LYS A 428 -7.94 -7.63 -13.23
C LYS A 428 -7.39 -8.09 -11.86
N SER A 429 -6.48 -9.05 -11.88
CA SER A 429 -5.85 -9.70 -10.71
C SER A 429 -4.34 -9.49 -10.73
N ASP A 430 -3.71 -9.64 -9.56
CA ASP A 430 -2.26 -9.58 -9.40
C ASP A 430 -1.56 -10.74 -10.08
N VAL A 431 -0.32 -10.51 -10.51
CA VAL A 431 0.60 -11.52 -11.07
C VAL A 431 1.99 -11.32 -10.49
N PHE A 432 2.69 -12.41 -10.20
CA PHE A 432 4.03 -12.36 -9.64
C PHE A 432 5.06 -12.95 -10.61
N ILE A 433 6.19 -12.26 -10.76
CA ILE A 433 7.33 -12.69 -11.54
C ILE A 433 8.55 -12.74 -10.63
N ASP A 434 9.09 -13.92 -10.40
CA ASP A 434 10.33 -14.16 -9.68
C ASP A 434 11.48 -14.17 -10.69
N LEU A 435 12.14 -13.02 -10.85
CA LEU A 435 13.30 -12.82 -11.72
C LEU A 435 14.54 -13.33 -11.00
N LEU A 436 14.87 -14.61 -11.22
CA LEU A 436 15.93 -15.31 -10.50
C LEU A 436 17.29 -15.03 -11.12
N GLY A 437 18.04 -14.16 -10.49
CA GLY A 437 19.39 -13.76 -10.88
C GLY A 437 20.39 -13.87 -9.73
N TYR A 438 21.32 -12.93 -9.68
CA TYR A 438 22.35 -12.85 -8.64
C TYR A 438 22.66 -11.39 -8.34
N ARG A 439 23.53 -11.15 -7.39
CA ARG A 439 24.06 -9.85 -7.00
C ARG A 439 25.58 -9.89 -7.15
N LYS A 440 26.12 -9.07 -8.07
CA LYS A 440 27.54 -9.12 -8.40
C LYS A 440 28.45 -8.63 -7.27
N TYR A 441 28.06 -7.58 -6.58
CA TYR A 441 28.80 -7.02 -5.44
C TYR A 441 28.15 -7.41 -4.10
N GLY A 442 28.61 -6.85 -2.97
CA GLY A 442 27.97 -7.01 -1.68
C GLY A 442 26.56 -6.39 -1.60
N HIS A 443 26.06 -6.15 -0.39
CA HIS A 443 24.80 -5.42 -0.23
C HIS A 443 24.88 -4.05 -0.95
N ASN A 444 26.03 -3.41 -0.85
CA ASN A 444 26.41 -2.24 -1.66
C ASN A 444 27.86 -2.42 -2.13
N GLU A 445 28.38 -1.46 -2.91
CA GLU A 445 29.69 -1.55 -3.56
C GLU A 445 30.88 -1.44 -2.60
N GLY A 446 30.65 -1.07 -1.34
CA GLY A 446 31.68 -1.04 -0.30
C GLY A 446 31.76 -2.31 0.55
N ASP A 447 30.89 -3.29 0.31
CA ASP A 447 30.78 -4.53 1.08
C ASP A 447 31.53 -5.68 0.37
N GLU A 448 32.23 -6.54 1.14
CA GLU A 448 32.92 -7.72 0.62
C GLU A 448 32.10 -8.99 0.89
N PRO A 449 31.34 -9.47 -0.08
CA PRO A 449 30.38 -10.56 0.11
C PRO A 449 31.03 -11.94 0.30
N ARG A 450 32.28 -12.11 -0.06
CA ARG A 450 33.03 -13.37 0.12
C ARG A 450 33.28 -13.75 1.58
N PHE A 451 33.16 -12.78 2.50
CA PHE A 451 33.25 -13.08 3.93
C PHE A 451 32.15 -14.06 4.38
N THR A 452 30.99 -14.00 3.79
CA THR A 452 29.84 -14.84 4.17
C THR A 452 29.43 -15.85 3.09
N GLN A 453 29.70 -15.59 1.81
CA GLN A 453 29.25 -16.38 0.67
C GLN A 453 30.40 -16.70 -0.32
N PRO A 454 31.53 -17.30 0.12
CA PRO A 454 32.72 -17.46 -0.72
C PRO A 454 32.47 -18.34 -1.97
N LYS A 455 31.72 -19.44 -1.83
CA LYS A 455 31.41 -20.36 -2.96
C LYS A 455 30.52 -19.69 -4.00
N LEU A 456 29.47 -18.98 -3.56
CA LEU A 456 28.55 -18.28 -4.47
C LEU A 456 29.30 -17.22 -5.27
N TYR A 457 30.06 -16.38 -4.62
CA TYR A 457 30.77 -15.29 -5.29
C TYR A 457 31.96 -15.75 -6.14
N LYS A 458 32.51 -16.94 -5.89
CA LYS A 458 33.44 -17.60 -6.81
C LYS A 458 32.73 -17.96 -8.13
N ASN A 459 31.50 -18.47 -8.05
CA ASN A 459 30.69 -18.74 -9.26
C ASN A 459 30.34 -17.45 -9.99
N ILE A 460 29.82 -16.43 -9.28
CA ILE A 460 29.45 -15.15 -9.85
C ILE A 460 30.63 -14.44 -10.54
N SER A 461 31.85 -14.50 -9.96
CA SER A 461 33.02 -13.83 -10.55
C SER A 461 33.44 -14.40 -11.90
N ASN A 462 33.09 -15.64 -12.20
CA ASN A 462 33.38 -16.32 -13.46
C ASN A 462 32.17 -16.35 -14.41
N HIS A 463 31.01 -15.81 -13.99
CA HIS A 463 29.78 -15.84 -14.76
C HIS A 463 29.70 -14.62 -15.69
N PRO A 464 29.45 -14.79 -17.00
CA PRO A 464 29.25 -13.68 -17.91
C PRO A 464 27.95 -12.93 -17.57
N ASN A 465 27.88 -11.63 -17.89
CA ASN A 465 26.64 -10.87 -17.70
C ASN A 465 25.58 -11.23 -18.75
N CYS A 466 24.33 -10.92 -18.47
CA CYS A 466 23.18 -11.23 -19.32
C CYS A 466 23.31 -10.70 -20.75
N ARG A 467 23.89 -9.49 -20.96
CA ARG A 467 24.13 -8.92 -22.31
C ARG A 467 25.07 -9.81 -23.11
N ASP A 468 26.18 -10.24 -22.51
CA ASP A 468 27.21 -11.02 -23.21
C ASP A 468 26.69 -12.44 -23.57
N ILE A 469 25.86 -13.01 -22.69
CA ILE A 469 25.15 -14.28 -22.95
C ILE A 469 24.21 -14.11 -24.16
N TYR A 470 23.37 -13.08 -24.14
CA TYR A 470 22.40 -12.83 -25.20
C TYR A 470 23.06 -12.47 -26.53
N ALA A 471 24.09 -11.64 -26.47
CA ALA A 471 24.86 -11.27 -27.66
C ALA A 471 25.52 -12.48 -28.32
N SER A 472 26.10 -13.40 -27.53
CA SER A 472 26.68 -14.66 -28.06
C SER A 472 25.61 -15.50 -28.77
N LYS A 473 24.43 -15.64 -28.19
CA LYS A 473 23.27 -16.31 -28.82
C LYS A 473 22.92 -15.68 -30.17
N LEU A 474 22.80 -14.34 -30.22
CA LEU A 474 22.43 -13.66 -31.45
C LEU A 474 23.52 -13.76 -32.52
N ILE A 475 24.80 -13.85 -32.15
CA ILE A 475 25.90 -14.09 -33.10
C ILE A 475 25.83 -15.52 -33.64
N GLU A 476 25.63 -16.53 -32.79
CA GLU A 476 25.45 -17.93 -33.15
C GLU A 476 24.27 -18.13 -34.11
N ASP A 477 23.14 -17.41 -33.83
CA ASP A 477 21.95 -17.39 -34.69
C ASP A 477 22.15 -16.57 -36.01
N GLY A 478 23.30 -15.91 -36.20
CA GLY A 478 23.58 -15.09 -37.39
C GLY A 478 22.79 -13.77 -37.49
N ILE A 479 22.19 -13.31 -36.38
CA ILE A 479 21.34 -12.08 -36.36
C ILE A 479 22.19 -10.83 -36.31
N ILE A 480 23.32 -10.88 -35.60
CA ILE A 480 24.28 -9.77 -35.47
C ILE A 480 25.71 -10.28 -35.63
N ASP A 481 26.65 -9.37 -35.82
CA ASP A 481 28.07 -9.60 -35.71
C ASP A 481 28.72 -8.91 -34.50
N LYS A 482 29.97 -9.22 -34.21
CA LYS A 482 30.72 -8.59 -33.11
C LYS A 482 30.86 -7.08 -33.25
N SER A 483 30.87 -6.55 -34.46
CA SER A 483 31.02 -5.10 -34.72
C SER A 483 29.80 -4.34 -34.23
N TYR A 484 28.60 -4.94 -34.31
CA TYR A 484 27.36 -4.33 -33.87
C TYR A 484 27.37 -4.07 -32.34
N ILE A 485 27.85 -5.01 -31.52
CA ILE A 485 27.96 -4.82 -30.07
C ILE A 485 28.97 -3.71 -29.76
N THR A 486 30.14 -3.74 -30.39
CA THR A 486 31.16 -2.69 -30.20
C THR A 486 30.63 -1.31 -30.54
N LEU A 487 29.78 -1.19 -31.58
CA LEU A 487 29.12 0.06 -31.92
C LEU A 487 28.18 0.53 -30.83
N LEU A 488 27.28 -0.34 -30.34
CA LEU A 488 26.35 0.00 -29.25
C LEU A 488 27.05 0.45 -27.96
N GLU A 489 28.14 -0.24 -27.58
CA GLU A 489 28.95 0.13 -26.42
C GLU A 489 29.60 1.51 -26.60
N LYS A 490 30.18 1.77 -27.75
CA LYS A 490 30.85 3.03 -28.07
C LYS A 490 29.86 4.20 -28.07
N GLU A 491 28.72 4.05 -28.72
CA GLU A 491 27.67 5.07 -28.79
C GLU A 491 27.18 5.45 -27.39
N TYR A 492 26.82 4.46 -26.56
CA TYR A 492 26.28 4.72 -25.23
C TYR A 492 27.35 5.26 -24.27
N LYS A 493 28.58 4.76 -24.35
CA LYS A 493 29.71 5.29 -23.58
C LYS A 493 29.97 6.76 -23.93
N THR A 494 29.96 7.13 -25.20
CA THR A 494 30.13 8.52 -25.64
C THR A 494 29.01 9.41 -25.09
N TYR A 495 27.77 8.92 -25.09
CA TYR A 495 26.64 9.62 -24.48
C TYR A 495 26.89 9.86 -22.98
N LEU A 496 27.31 8.83 -22.22
CA LEU A 496 27.59 8.94 -20.81
C LEU A 496 28.76 9.88 -20.49
N GLU A 497 29.84 9.82 -21.25
CA GLU A 497 31.00 10.71 -21.08
C GLU A 497 30.63 12.17 -21.29
N LYS A 498 29.84 12.47 -22.33
CA LYS A 498 29.32 13.82 -22.59
C LYS A 498 28.46 14.31 -21.41
N ASN A 499 27.54 13.49 -20.92
CA ASN A 499 26.72 13.88 -19.78
C ASN A 499 27.53 14.05 -18.49
N LEU A 500 28.63 13.31 -18.31
CA LEU A 500 29.53 13.48 -17.18
C LEU A 500 30.27 14.83 -17.25
N GLU A 501 30.75 15.22 -18.45
CA GLU A 501 31.35 16.53 -18.65
C GLU A 501 30.35 17.65 -18.36
N ASP A 502 29.13 17.52 -18.84
CA ASP A 502 28.06 18.51 -18.63
C ASP A 502 27.61 18.56 -17.16
N SER A 503 27.59 17.42 -16.43
CA SER A 503 27.29 17.39 -15.01
C SER A 503 28.31 18.22 -14.21
N ARG A 504 29.61 18.14 -14.55
CA ARG A 504 30.68 18.87 -13.86
C ARG A 504 30.54 20.38 -13.98
N LYS A 505 29.89 20.89 -15.02
CA LYS A 505 29.58 22.32 -15.21
C LYS A 505 28.44 22.82 -14.33
N LEU A 506 27.58 21.94 -13.82
CA LEU A 506 26.50 22.32 -12.92
C LEU A 506 27.09 22.77 -11.57
N LYS A 507 26.58 23.83 -11.02
CA LYS A 507 26.97 24.32 -9.69
C LYS A 507 26.18 23.64 -8.58
N LYS A 508 24.91 23.33 -8.84
CA LYS A 508 23.95 22.74 -7.91
C LYS A 508 23.17 21.62 -8.60
N THR A 509 22.58 20.73 -7.81
CA THR A 509 21.64 19.72 -8.31
C THR A 509 20.21 20.13 -8.02
N PHE A 510 19.24 19.52 -8.70
CA PHE A 510 17.82 19.86 -8.58
C PHE A 510 17.00 18.67 -8.08
N ILE A 511 16.03 18.95 -7.22
CA ILE A 511 14.94 18.02 -6.90
C ILE A 511 13.79 18.34 -7.85
N ASN A 512 13.55 17.47 -8.82
CA ASN A 512 12.38 17.62 -9.69
C ASN A 512 11.10 17.29 -8.92
N PRO A 513 10.06 18.12 -9.00
CA PRO A 513 8.80 17.88 -8.35
C PRO A 513 8.15 16.58 -8.87
N PHE A 514 7.88 15.64 -7.96
CA PHE A 514 7.13 14.45 -8.28
C PHE A 514 5.65 14.79 -8.44
N MET A 515 4.99 14.30 -9.50
CA MET A 515 3.56 14.55 -9.78
C MET A 515 3.21 16.04 -9.97
N TYR A 516 4.07 16.79 -10.67
CA TYR A 516 3.90 18.23 -10.90
C TYR A 516 2.52 18.60 -11.45
N ASP A 517 1.96 17.83 -12.38
CA ASP A 517 0.68 18.14 -13.03
C ASP A 517 -0.50 18.16 -12.05
N GLU A 518 -0.50 17.29 -11.06
CA GLU A 518 -1.52 17.20 -10.02
C GLU A 518 -1.44 18.40 -9.05
N TRP A 519 -0.24 18.96 -8.84
CA TRP A 519 0.02 19.97 -7.83
C TRP A 519 0.20 21.41 -8.37
N LYS A 520 0.39 21.61 -9.67
CA LYS A 520 0.74 22.92 -10.27
C LYS A 520 -0.23 24.08 -9.95
N ASN A 521 -1.48 23.77 -9.61
CA ASN A 521 -2.50 24.75 -9.25
C ASN A 521 -2.58 25.06 -7.75
N ILE A 522 -1.73 24.42 -6.95
CA ILE A 522 -1.66 24.63 -5.49
C ILE A 522 -0.36 25.38 -5.20
N ALA A 523 -0.49 26.64 -4.85
CA ALA A 523 0.65 27.48 -4.50
C ALA A 523 1.03 27.28 -3.01
N PRO A 524 2.28 27.35 -2.66
CA PRO A 524 3.49 27.30 -3.48
C PRO A 524 4.04 25.87 -3.52
N TYR A 525 3.71 25.11 -4.53
CA TYR A 525 4.13 23.70 -4.63
C TYR A 525 5.66 23.52 -4.73
N LEU A 526 6.33 24.48 -5.39
CA LEU A 526 7.78 24.43 -5.60
C LEU A 526 8.58 25.08 -4.47
N ASP A 527 7.98 26.03 -3.77
CA ASP A 527 8.62 26.77 -2.70
C ASP A 527 8.10 26.25 -1.35
N ARG A 528 8.95 26.30 -0.34
CA ARG A 528 8.49 26.06 1.03
C ARG A 528 7.41 27.04 1.38
N VAL A 529 6.31 26.55 1.98
CA VAL A 529 5.26 27.41 2.54
C VAL A 529 5.89 28.33 3.59
N ASP A 530 5.77 29.64 3.38
CA ASP A 530 6.26 30.62 4.35
C ASP A 530 5.61 30.35 5.72
N GLU A 531 6.41 30.39 6.77
CA GLU A 531 5.97 30.27 8.17
C GLU A 531 4.77 31.17 8.47
N PHE A 532 4.73 32.36 7.87
CA PHE A 532 3.61 33.27 8.02
C PHE A 532 2.33 32.76 7.38
N ALA A 533 2.40 32.07 6.23
CA ALA A 533 1.22 31.54 5.55
C ALA A 533 0.47 30.50 6.38
N MET A 534 1.18 29.67 7.15
CA MET A 534 0.53 28.69 8.06
C MET A 534 -0.11 29.35 9.29
N LYS A 535 0.29 30.56 9.64
CA LYS A 535 -0.28 31.35 10.74
C LYS A 535 -1.40 32.28 10.28
N GLU A 536 -1.62 32.44 8.95
CA GLU A 536 -2.74 33.21 8.42
C GLU A 536 -4.08 32.54 8.71
N GLN A 537 -5.08 33.37 9.00
CA GLN A 537 -6.43 32.88 9.21
C GLN A 537 -7.12 32.54 7.89
N VAL A 538 -7.37 31.28 7.65
CA VAL A 538 -8.10 30.79 6.49
C VAL A 538 -9.61 30.96 6.72
N ILE A 539 -10.31 31.56 5.74
CA ILE A 539 -11.77 31.73 5.81
C ILE A 539 -12.45 30.38 5.53
N THR A 540 -13.09 29.84 6.56
CA THR A 540 -13.75 28.53 6.52
C THR A 540 -15.25 28.57 6.78
N LYS A 541 -15.79 29.76 7.06
CA LYS A 541 -17.22 29.99 7.27
C LYS A 541 -18.03 29.64 6.02
N VAL A 542 -19.27 29.23 6.21
CA VAL A 542 -20.20 28.89 5.14
C VAL A 542 -21.53 29.61 5.30
N SER A 543 -22.33 29.68 4.24
CA SER A 543 -23.67 30.28 4.32
C SER A 543 -24.63 29.36 5.08
N ASN A 544 -25.61 29.94 5.77
CA ASN A 544 -26.67 29.16 6.42
C ASN A 544 -27.41 28.24 5.41
N LYS A 545 -27.63 28.74 4.19
CA LYS A 545 -28.27 28.00 3.11
C LYS A 545 -27.48 26.72 2.76
N SER A 546 -26.15 26.77 2.75
CA SER A 546 -25.31 25.59 2.49
C SER A 546 -25.43 24.58 3.62
N LEU A 547 -25.41 25.05 4.89
CA LEU A 547 -25.60 24.16 6.06
C LEU A 547 -26.98 23.50 6.05
N GLU A 548 -28.05 24.26 5.78
CA GLU A 548 -29.42 23.74 5.70
C GLU A 548 -29.56 22.67 4.61
N LYS A 549 -28.92 22.89 3.46
CA LYS A 549 -28.94 21.92 2.35
C LYS A 549 -28.30 20.58 2.77
N VAL A 550 -27.15 20.64 3.42
CA VAL A 550 -26.47 19.44 3.92
C VAL A 550 -27.29 18.79 5.03
N ALA A 551 -27.74 19.57 6.03
CA ALA A 551 -28.52 19.08 7.15
C ALA A 551 -29.82 18.38 6.70
N ASN A 552 -30.52 18.91 5.70
CA ASN A 552 -31.69 18.25 5.09
C ASN A 552 -31.31 16.88 4.49
N ALA A 553 -30.21 16.82 3.71
CA ALA A 553 -29.79 15.58 3.07
C ALA A 553 -29.45 14.50 4.10
N ILE A 554 -28.60 14.82 5.09
CA ILE A 554 -28.14 13.85 6.11
C ILE A 554 -29.19 13.50 7.18
N SER A 555 -30.33 14.17 7.18
CA SER A 555 -31.45 13.92 8.09
C SER A 555 -32.72 13.43 7.40
N THR A 556 -32.65 13.07 6.12
CA THR A 556 -33.80 12.56 5.34
C THR A 556 -33.51 11.13 4.88
N ILE A 557 -34.32 10.19 5.36
CA ILE A 557 -34.26 8.77 5.00
C ILE A 557 -35.07 8.53 3.71
N PRO A 558 -34.60 7.71 2.76
CA PRO A 558 -35.37 7.29 1.60
C PRO A 558 -36.64 6.52 2.01
N LYS A 559 -37.80 7.00 1.55
CA LYS A 559 -39.10 6.45 1.94
C LYS A 559 -39.37 5.01 1.47
N ASN A 560 -38.68 4.58 0.46
CA ASN A 560 -38.80 3.23 -0.16
C ASN A 560 -37.88 2.19 0.44
N LYS A 561 -37.14 2.51 1.51
CA LYS A 561 -36.18 1.61 2.18
C LYS A 561 -36.46 1.58 3.67
N LYS A 562 -36.26 0.41 4.27
CA LYS A 562 -36.43 0.18 5.70
C LYS A 562 -35.07 0.06 6.39
N PHE A 563 -34.87 0.75 7.49
CA PHE A 563 -33.63 0.77 8.24
C PHE A 563 -33.88 0.37 9.71
N LEU A 564 -32.82 -0.06 10.38
CA LEU A 564 -32.87 -0.35 11.81
C LEU A 564 -33.47 0.85 12.57
N ARG A 565 -34.52 0.61 13.38
CA ARG A 565 -35.22 1.67 14.15
C ARG A 565 -34.28 2.59 14.94
N LYS A 566 -33.13 2.06 15.43
CA LYS A 566 -32.13 2.88 16.12
C LYS A 566 -31.43 3.85 15.18
N ALA A 567 -31.16 3.45 13.93
CA ALA A 567 -30.60 4.32 12.92
C ALA A 567 -31.59 5.40 12.49
N GLU A 568 -32.84 5.05 12.27
CA GLU A 568 -33.90 6.02 11.96
C GLU A 568 -34.09 7.06 13.06
N LYS A 569 -34.05 6.63 14.33
CA LYS A 569 -34.08 7.53 15.50
C LYS A 569 -32.90 8.50 15.47
N LEU A 570 -31.68 8.02 15.23
CA LEU A 570 -30.48 8.86 15.15
C LEU A 570 -30.59 9.91 14.05
N ILE A 571 -31.08 9.54 12.86
CA ILE A 571 -31.31 10.49 11.76
C ILE A 571 -32.38 11.53 12.14
N SER A 572 -33.43 11.11 12.82
CA SER A 572 -34.44 12.03 13.34
C SER A 572 -33.88 13.00 14.41
N GLU A 573 -32.97 12.54 15.26
CA GLU A 573 -32.26 13.38 16.24
C GLU A 573 -31.37 14.42 15.55
N ARG A 574 -30.69 14.07 14.44
CA ARG A 574 -29.92 15.05 13.61
C ARG A 574 -30.83 16.16 13.09
N LYS A 575 -32.01 15.80 12.59
CA LYS A 575 -33.01 16.78 12.12
C LYS A 575 -33.39 17.73 13.25
N LYS A 576 -33.73 17.20 14.43
CA LYS A 576 -34.08 17.98 15.62
C LYS A 576 -32.94 18.90 16.05
N MET A 577 -31.69 18.41 16.13
CA MET A 577 -30.54 19.21 16.52
C MET A 577 -30.38 20.45 15.60
N PHE A 578 -30.51 20.28 14.29
CA PHE A 578 -30.30 21.38 13.35
C PHE A 578 -31.49 22.33 13.28
N PHE A 579 -32.70 21.81 13.09
CA PHE A 579 -33.88 22.64 12.77
C PHE A 579 -34.57 23.17 14.05
N ASP A 580 -34.62 22.42 15.12
CA ASP A 580 -35.35 22.80 16.33
C ASP A 580 -34.43 23.39 17.38
N LEU A 581 -33.38 22.64 17.82
CA LEU A 581 -32.49 23.03 18.90
C LEU A 581 -31.44 24.05 18.51
N LYS A 582 -31.08 24.17 17.22
CA LYS A 582 -30.04 25.07 16.69
C LYS A 582 -28.67 24.84 17.36
N THR A 583 -28.45 23.64 17.88
CA THR A 583 -27.25 23.25 18.63
C THR A 583 -26.82 21.86 18.15
N LEU A 584 -25.57 21.75 17.74
CA LEU A 584 -25.01 20.63 16.99
C LEU A 584 -23.94 19.91 17.79
N ASP A 585 -23.99 18.59 17.80
CA ASP A 585 -22.98 17.72 18.41
C ASP A 585 -21.77 17.51 17.48
N TRP A 586 -20.83 16.68 17.95
CA TRP A 586 -19.59 16.42 17.24
C TRP A 586 -19.80 15.78 15.88
N ALA A 587 -20.67 14.78 15.78
CA ALA A 587 -20.97 14.08 14.53
C ALA A 587 -21.60 15.01 13.50
N MET A 588 -22.50 15.89 13.94
CA MET A 588 -23.08 16.92 13.06
C MET A 588 -22.02 17.91 12.57
N GLY A 589 -21.10 18.35 13.43
CA GLY A 589 -19.98 19.22 13.02
C GLY A 589 -19.12 18.58 11.93
N GLU A 590 -18.79 17.30 12.09
CA GLU A 590 -18.02 16.50 11.14
C GLU A 590 -18.77 16.33 9.80
N LEU A 591 -20.00 15.84 9.82
CA LEU A 591 -20.80 15.59 8.61
C LEU A 591 -21.12 16.88 7.83
N LEU A 592 -21.30 18.00 8.52
CA LEU A 592 -21.52 19.30 7.88
C LEU A 592 -20.23 19.80 7.20
N ALA A 593 -19.06 19.54 7.79
CA ALA A 593 -17.78 19.84 7.13
C ALA A 593 -17.66 19.07 5.82
N TYR A 594 -17.90 17.77 5.85
CA TYR A 594 -17.89 16.93 4.65
C TYR A 594 -18.91 17.41 3.62
N GLY A 595 -20.17 17.55 4.00
CA GLY A 595 -21.24 17.92 3.07
C GLY A 595 -21.04 19.32 2.43
N THR A 596 -20.49 20.27 3.15
CA THR A 596 -20.21 21.61 2.59
C THR A 596 -19.01 21.58 1.63
N LEU A 597 -18.00 20.76 1.86
CA LEU A 597 -16.90 20.56 0.91
C LEU A 597 -17.35 19.81 -0.35
N LEU A 598 -18.25 18.84 -0.22
CA LEU A 598 -18.85 18.13 -1.37
C LEU A 598 -19.64 19.11 -2.26
N ILE A 599 -20.45 20.00 -1.69
CA ILE A 599 -21.17 21.05 -2.45
C ILE A 599 -20.19 21.96 -3.20
N GLU A 600 -19.03 22.21 -2.64
CA GLU A 600 -17.97 23.02 -3.25
C GLU A 600 -17.15 22.26 -4.31
N GLY A 601 -17.54 21.01 -4.62
CA GLY A 601 -16.93 20.17 -5.67
C GLY A 601 -15.71 19.39 -5.23
N HIS A 602 -15.41 19.31 -3.93
CA HIS A 602 -14.30 18.52 -3.41
C HIS A 602 -14.73 17.09 -3.13
N ASP A 603 -13.95 16.11 -3.60
CA ASP A 603 -14.10 14.72 -3.22
C ASP A 603 -13.58 14.48 -1.81
N ILE A 604 -14.16 13.49 -1.13
CA ILE A 604 -13.70 13.07 0.21
C ILE A 604 -13.51 11.57 0.23
N ARG A 605 -12.34 11.13 0.71
CA ARG A 605 -12.05 9.75 1.02
C ARG A 605 -11.81 9.61 2.52
N LEU A 606 -12.60 8.75 3.17
CA LEU A 606 -12.44 8.39 4.57
C LEU A 606 -12.23 6.87 4.67
N SER A 607 -11.13 6.44 5.24
CA SER A 607 -10.88 5.02 5.48
C SER A 607 -10.33 4.77 6.90
N GLY A 608 -10.41 3.53 7.34
CA GLY A 608 -9.98 3.07 8.65
C GLY A 608 -10.91 1.99 9.18
N GLN A 609 -10.64 1.50 10.37
CA GLN A 609 -11.44 0.45 11.00
C GLN A 609 -12.73 1.07 11.57
N ASP A 610 -13.88 0.48 11.28
CA ASP A 610 -15.22 0.92 11.72
C ASP A 610 -15.65 2.33 11.28
N VAL A 611 -15.00 2.96 10.30
CA VAL A 611 -15.23 4.40 9.97
C VAL A 611 -16.61 4.68 9.37
N GLU A 612 -17.24 3.73 8.71
CA GLU A 612 -18.57 3.89 8.09
C GLU A 612 -19.64 4.22 9.15
N ARG A 613 -19.54 3.57 10.30
CA ARG A 613 -20.38 3.81 11.46
C ARG A 613 -19.72 4.79 12.44
N GLY A 614 -18.41 4.79 12.50
CA GLY A 614 -17.58 5.32 13.56
C GLY A 614 -17.42 4.32 14.71
N THR A 615 -16.19 4.11 15.21
CA THR A 615 -15.91 3.15 16.31
C THR A 615 -16.84 3.34 17.52
N PHE A 616 -17.20 4.61 17.81
CA PHE A 616 -18.09 4.96 18.93
C PHE A 616 -19.57 5.13 18.50
N SER A 617 -19.97 4.59 17.35
CA SER A 617 -21.32 4.66 16.78
C SER A 617 -21.87 6.09 16.66
N HIS A 618 -21.03 7.06 16.33
CA HIS A 618 -21.38 8.48 16.26
C HIS A 618 -21.66 8.95 14.83
N ARG A 619 -20.87 8.49 13.85
CA ARG A 619 -20.87 9.01 12.48
C ARG A 619 -22.04 8.48 11.65
N HIS A 620 -22.24 7.18 11.55
CA HIS A 620 -23.22 6.56 10.66
C HIS A 620 -23.27 7.25 9.27
N ALA A 621 -22.13 7.20 8.57
CA ALA A 621 -21.98 7.76 7.22
C ALA A 621 -22.68 6.89 6.17
N ILE A 622 -22.78 5.60 6.44
CA ILE A 622 -23.56 4.62 5.68
C ILE A 622 -24.74 4.15 6.52
N LEU A 623 -25.90 4.08 5.88
CA LEU A 623 -27.07 3.39 6.39
C LEU A 623 -27.25 2.11 5.59
N VAL A 624 -27.44 0.97 6.28
CA VAL A 624 -27.66 -0.32 5.65
C VAL A 624 -29.16 -0.65 5.72
N GLU A 625 -29.75 -0.96 4.59
CA GLU A 625 -31.12 -1.36 4.45
C GLU A 625 -31.34 -2.78 5.03
N GLU A 626 -32.48 -3.04 5.73
CA GLU A 626 -32.65 -4.28 6.51
C GLU A 626 -32.94 -5.53 5.66
N GLU A 627 -33.45 -5.41 4.45
CA GLU A 627 -33.92 -6.54 3.64
C GLU A 627 -32.85 -7.02 2.63
N PHE A 628 -32.19 -6.07 1.96
CA PHE A 628 -31.22 -6.37 0.89
C PHE A 628 -29.80 -5.97 1.24
N GLU A 629 -29.57 -5.45 2.45
CA GLU A 629 -28.27 -4.93 2.91
C GLU A 629 -27.67 -3.84 1.99
N GLU A 630 -28.53 -3.13 1.25
CA GLU A 630 -28.08 -2.04 0.39
C GLU A 630 -27.55 -0.85 1.20
N GLU A 631 -26.36 -0.41 0.83
CA GLU A 631 -25.70 0.73 1.43
C GLU A 631 -26.28 2.05 0.91
N VAL A 632 -26.61 2.96 1.81
CA VAL A 632 -27.10 4.30 1.47
C VAL A 632 -26.19 5.37 2.10
N ILE A 633 -25.49 6.11 1.26
CA ILE A 633 -24.65 7.24 1.65
C ILE A 633 -25.42 8.53 1.45
N LEU A 634 -25.97 9.10 2.54
CA LEU A 634 -26.80 10.31 2.46
C LEU A 634 -26.00 11.54 1.98
N LEU A 635 -24.72 11.63 2.28
CA LEU A 635 -23.83 12.71 1.83
C LEU A 635 -23.67 12.75 0.29
N ASN A 636 -23.88 11.64 -0.42
CA ASN A 636 -23.86 11.61 -1.88
C ASN A 636 -25.18 12.03 -2.53
N LYS A 637 -26.16 12.49 -1.73
CA LYS A 637 -27.51 12.88 -2.18
C LYS A 637 -27.83 14.36 -1.89
N ILE A 638 -26.84 15.21 -1.68
CA ILE A 638 -27.04 16.62 -1.36
C ILE A 638 -27.38 17.42 -2.62
N ASN A 639 -26.69 17.15 -3.72
CA ASN A 639 -26.84 17.85 -5.01
C ASN A 639 -26.53 16.88 -6.17
N GLN A 640 -27.01 17.21 -7.37
CA GLN A 640 -26.65 16.44 -8.58
C GLN A 640 -25.18 16.68 -8.97
N GLU A 641 -24.74 17.93 -8.90
CA GLU A 641 -23.35 18.35 -9.17
C GLU A 641 -22.62 18.59 -7.85
N GLN A 642 -21.99 17.56 -7.34
CA GLN A 642 -21.17 17.64 -6.11
C GLN A 642 -19.98 16.69 -6.20
N GLY A 643 -18.99 16.88 -5.31
CA GLY A 643 -17.95 15.90 -5.07
C GLY A 643 -18.52 14.58 -4.53
N LYS A 644 -17.73 13.52 -4.61
CA LYS A 644 -18.09 12.18 -4.13
C LYS A 644 -17.56 11.95 -2.72
N PHE A 645 -18.42 11.47 -1.83
CA PHE A 645 -18.01 10.96 -0.51
C PHE A 645 -17.80 9.46 -0.60
N ARG A 646 -16.56 9.04 -0.41
CA ARG A 646 -16.13 7.64 -0.41
C ARG A 646 -15.69 7.29 1.01
N VAL A 647 -16.33 6.30 1.59
CA VAL A 647 -16.04 5.84 2.95
C VAL A 647 -15.93 4.33 2.94
N TYR A 648 -14.87 3.80 3.59
CA TYR A 648 -14.56 2.37 3.56
C TYR A 648 -14.03 1.89 4.91
N ASN A 649 -14.69 0.89 5.47
CA ASN A 649 -14.07 0.10 6.54
C ASN A 649 -12.85 -0.61 5.98
N SER A 650 -11.69 -0.38 6.58
CA SER A 650 -10.45 -1.01 6.15
C SER A 650 -10.30 -2.43 6.68
N LEU A 651 -9.40 -3.19 6.08
CA LEU A 651 -8.87 -4.38 6.74
C LEU A 651 -8.15 -3.97 8.04
N LEU A 652 -7.90 -4.95 8.94
CA LEU A 652 -7.22 -4.73 10.22
C LEU A 652 -5.70 -4.54 10.01
N SER A 653 -5.34 -3.39 9.44
CA SER A 653 -3.98 -2.94 9.23
C SER A 653 -3.93 -1.43 9.37
N GLU A 654 -3.04 -0.92 10.18
CA GLU A 654 -2.70 0.49 10.24
C GLU A 654 -1.62 0.83 9.21
N TYR A 655 -0.62 -0.05 9.06
CA TYR A 655 0.57 0.19 8.27
C TYR A 655 0.27 0.31 6.77
N GLY A 656 -0.34 -0.74 6.19
CA GLY A 656 -0.69 -0.75 4.77
C GLY A 656 -1.75 0.29 4.44
N VAL A 657 -2.78 0.44 5.29
CA VAL A 657 -3.90 1.36 5.05
C VAL A 657 -3.45 2.81 5.10
N LEU A 658 -2.66 3.21 6.11
CA LEU A 658 -2.14 4.58 6.17
C LEU A 658 -1.19 4.88 5.03
N GLY A 659 -0.33 3.93 4.63
CA GLY A 659 0.54 4.08 3.46
C GLY A 659 -0.24 4.27 2.17
N TYR A 660 -1.33 3.52 2.00
CA TYR A 660 -2.24 3.64 0.88
C TYR A 660 -2.93 5.01 0.83
N ASP A 661 -3.52 5.46 1.94
CA ASP A 661 -4.22 6.73 1.99
C ASP A 661 -3.26 7.93 1.86
N TYR A 662 -2.02 7.80 2.35
CA TYR A 662 -0.97 8.78 2.08
C TYR A 662 -0.69 8.90 0.58
N GLY A 663 -0.55 7.76 -0.13
CA GLY A 663 -0.37 7.73 -1.58
C GLY A 663 -1.57 8.30 -2.33
N TYR A 664 -2.79 7.98 -1.89
CA TYR A 664 -4.01 8.54 -2.44
C TYR A 664 -4.05 10.08 -2.30
N SER A 665 -3.75 10.58 -1.12
CA SER A 665 -3.68 12.03 -0.86
C SER A 665 -2.60 12.73 -1.69
N MET A 666 -1.48 12.05 -1.94
CA MET A 666 -0.39 12.56 -2.79
C MET A 666 -0.85 12.78 -4.23
N ALA A 667 -1.67 11.89 -4.79
CA ALA A 667 -2.17 11.99 -6.16
C ALA A 667 -3.51 12.75 -6.28
N SER A 668 -4.10 13.15 -5.16
CA SER A 668 -5.40 13.83 -5.13
C SER A 668 -5.39 15.04 -4.17
N PRO A 669 -4.59 16.09 -4.46
CA PRO A 669 -4.41 17.22 -3.56
C PRO A 669 -5.67 18.10 -3.38
N ASN A 670 -6.68 17.95 -4.24
CA ASN A 670 -7.96 18.64 -4.16
C ASN A 670 -9.05 17.85 -3.44
N SER A 671 -8.75 16.64 -2.99
CA SER A 671 -9.64 15.80 -2.20
C SER A 671 -9.26 15.84 -0.72
N LEU A 672 -10.23 15.70 0.16
CA LEU A 672 -9.99 15.51 1.59
C LEU A 672 -9.80 14.03 1.87
N THR A 673 -8.55 13.60 2.03
CA THR A 673 -8.22 12.22 2.36
C THR A 673 -8.02 12.08 3.85
N ILE A 674 -8.76 11.17 4.48
CA ILE A 674 -8.80 10.98 5.94
C ILE A 674 -8.55 9.52 6.27
N TRP A 675 -7.58 9.27 7.14
CA TRP A 675 -7.42 8.00 7.82
C TRP A 675 -7.81 8.14 9.29
N GLU A 676 -8.73 7.30 9.78
CA GLU A 676 -9.10 7.25 11.20
C GLU A 676 -8.61 5.95 11.84
N ALA A 677 -7.79 6.07 12.86
CA ALA A 677 -7.44 4.94 13.70
C ALA A 677 -8.65 4.51 14.54
N GLN A 678 -8.85 3.21 14.79
CA GLN A 678 -9.90 2.73 15.68
C GLN A 678 -9.76 3.32 17.10
N PHE A 679 -8.53 3.33 17.62
CA PHE A 679 -8.03 4.16 18.70
C PHE A 679 -6.71 4.77 18.27
N GLY A 680 -6.44 6.01 18.64
CA GLY A 680 -5.19 6.66 18.31
C GLY A 680 -3.95 5.95 18.85
N ASP A 681 -4.12 5.16 19.92
CA ASP A 681 -3.10 4.25 20.47
C ASP A 681 -2.50 3.32 19.41
N PHE A 682 -3.30 2.87 18.43
CA PHE A 682 -2.88 1.91 17.40
C PHE A 682 -2.13 2.56 16.24
N SER A 683 -2.08 3.90 16.16
CA SER A 683 -1.34 4.60 15.08
C SER A 683 0.15 4.23 15.05
N ASN A 684 0.71 3.74 16.15
CA ASN A 684 2.08 3.27 16.20
C ASN A 684 2.34 2.01 15.35
N GLY A 685 1.31 1.26 14.97
CA GLY A 685 1.40 0.18 13.97
C GLY A 685 1.83 0.69 12.59
N ALA A 686 1.60 1.97 12.30
CA ALA A 686 1.99 2.66 11.08
C ALA A 686 3.16 3.65 11.27
N GLN A 687 3.95 3.52 12.34
CA GLN A 687 4.97 4.52 12.69
C GLN A 687 5.96 4.79 11.55
N ILE A 688 6.30 3.78 10.77
CA ILE A 688 7.22 3.94 9.63
C ILE A 688 6.63 4.89 8.56
N ILE A 689 5.33 4.80 8.27
CA ILE A 689 4.67 5.73 7.34
C ILE A 689 4.66 7.15 7.92
N ILE A 690 4.41 7.26 9.22
CA ILE A 690 4.41 8.56 9.91
C ILE A 690 5.81 9.20 9.83
N ASP A 691 6.87 8.46 10.20
CA ASP A 691 8.24 8.99 10.26
C ASP A 691 8.84 9.24 8.88
N GLN A 692 8.62 8.32 7.93
CA GLN A 692 9.35 8.33 6.66
C GLN A 692 8.64 9.09 5.55
N TYR A 693 7.31 9.28 5.65
CA TYR A 693 6.52 9.95 4.63
C TYR A 693 5.79 11.18 5.17
N ILE A 694 4.88 11.02 6.14
CA ILE A 694 4.00 12.12 6.58
C ILE A 694 4.79 13.30 7.12
N THR A 695 5.79 13.05 7.97
CA THR A 695 6.54 14.10 8.67
C THR A 695 7.76 14.61 7.92
N SER A 696 8.31 13.84 6.98
CA SER A 696 9.63 14.12 6.40
C SER A 696 9.68 14.21 4.87
N ALA A 697 8.59 13.86 4.16
CA ALA A 697 8.60 13.81 2.69
C ALA A 697 8.83 15.20 2.05
N GLU A 698 8.35 16.26 2.67
CA GLU A 698 8.55 17.62 2.16
C GLU A 698 10.04 18.02 2.21
N ASP A 699 10.72 17.79 3.32
CA ASP A 699 12.16 18.09 3.46
C ASP A 699 13.03 17.20 2.56
N LYS A 700 12.66 15.91 2.37
CA LYS A 700 13.44 14.97 1.58
C LYS A 700 13.19 15.07 0.07
N TRP A 701 11.93 15.23 -0.33
CA TRP A 701 11.50 15.03 -1.72
C TRP A 701 10.68 16.19 -2.29
N LYS A 702 10.53 17.30 -1.57
CA LYS A 702 9.63 18.43 -1.90
C LYS A 702 8.17 18.01 -2.09
N LEU A 703 7.69 17.05 -1.31
CA LEU A 703 6.34 16.53 -1.43
C LEU A 703 5.44 17.02 -0.31
N GLN A 704 4.52 17.92 -0.65
CA GLN A 704 3.40 18.27 0.22
C GLN A 704 2.38 17.12 0.24
N ASN A 705 1.57 17.07 1.30
CA ASN A 705 0.48 16.13 1.45
C ASN A 705 -0.63 16.71 2.33
N GLY A 706 -1.88 16.47 1.96
CA GLY A 706 -3.06 16.98 2.67
C GLY A 706 -3.77 15.96 3.53
N ILE A 707 -3.15 14.82 3.85
CA ILE A 707 -3.78 13.75 4.63
C ILE A 707 -4.18 14.23 6.02
N VAL A 708 -5.36 13.77 6.47
CA VAL A 708 -5.87 13.99 7.83
C VAL A 708 -5.82 12.68 8.59
N LEU A 709 -5.23 12.68 9.77
CA LEU A 709 -5.26 11.58 10.72
C LEU A 709 -6.24 11.92 11.85
N LEU A 710 -7.32 11.15 11.98
CA LEU A 710 -8.23 11.21 13.12
C LEU A 710 -7.80 10.17 14.15
N LEU A 711 -7.33 10.62 15.30
CA LEU A 711 -6.73 9.78 16.32
C LEU A 711 -7.54 9.89 17.63
N PRO A 712 -8.48 8.95 17.90
CA PRO A 712 -9.22 8.95 19.16
C PRO A 712 -8.29 8.93 20.36
N HIS A 713 -8.38 9.97 21.19
CA HIS A 713 -7.51 10.23 22.34
C HIS A 713 -8.34 10.72 23.53
N GLY A 714 -8.02 10.27 24.72
CA GLY A 714 -8.65 10.72 25.96
C GLY A 714 -8.54 9.67 27.06
N TYR A 715 -8.31 10.14 28.28
CA TYR A 715 -8.13 9.30 29.46
C TYR A 715 -9.47 9.11 30.17
N GLU A 716 -10.10 7.94 29.96
CA GLU A 716 -11.48 7.65 30.39
C GLU A 716 -11.58 6.33 31.17
N GLY A 717 -10.46 5.82 31.69
CA GLY A 717 -10.43 4.60 32.49
C GLY A 717 -10.48 3.30 31.68
N GLN A 718 -10.18 3.37 30.38
CA GLN A 718 -10.22 2.22 29.45
C GLN A 718 -8.88 1.46 29.35
N GLY A 719 -7.92 1.74 30.26
CA GLY A 719 -6.63 1.06 30.29
C GLY A 719 -5.53 1.74 29.45
N ALA A 720 -4.40 1.06 29.35
CA ALA A 720 -3.17 1.63 28.79
C ALA A 720 -3.19 1.79 27.26
N GLU A 721 -3.99 0.99 26.56
CA GLU A 721 -3.96 0.88 25.10
C GLU A 721 -5.21 1.49 24.42
N HIS A 722 -6.05 2.20 25.18
CA HIS A 722 -7.27 2.88 24.70
C HIS A 722 -7.40 4.29 25.28
N SER A 723 -6.28 4.94 25.58
CA SER A 723 -6.24 6.25 26.23
C SER A 723 -5.40 7.27 25.47
N SER A 724 -4.27 6.88 24.90
CA SER A 724 -3.31 7.84 24.37
C SER A 724 -2.87 7.55 22.95
N ALA A 725 -3.16 8.46 22.04
CA ALA A 725 -2.56 8.50 20.70
C ALA A 725 -1.10 8.94 20.69
N ARG A 726 -0.45 9.06 21.85
CA ARG A 726 0.95 9.45 21.99
C ARG A 726 1.24 10.82 21.35
N MET A 727 0.49 11.83 21.75
CA MET A 727 0.61 13.22 21.29
C MET A 727 2.06 13.72 21.29
N GLU A 728 2.82 13.38 22.33
CA GLU A 728 4.23 13.73 22.49
C GLU A 728 5.11 13.27 21.33
N ARG A 729 4.81 12.13 20.69
CA ARG A 729 5.57 11.61 19.54
C ARG A 729 5.36 12.48 18.31
N TYR A 730 4.12 12.85 18.02
CA TYR A 730 3.80 13.75 16.90
C TYR A 730 4.41 15.13 17.11
N LEU A 731 4.30 15.68 18.32
CA LEU A 731 4.89 16.99 18.66
C LEU A 731 6.42 16.99 18.59
N GLN A 732 7.08 15.86 18.89
CA GLN A 732 8.53 15.71 18.73
C GLN A 732 8.97 15.76 17.26
N MET A 733 8.15 15.26 16.33
CA MET A 733 8.42 15.25 14.89
C MET A 733 8.06 16.57 14.20
N CYS A 734 7.46 17.53 14.92
CA CYS A 734 7.11 18.83 14.38
C CYS A 734 8.36 19.71 14.20
N ALA A 735 8.62 20.12 12.98
CA ALA A 735 9.73 21.00 12.62
C ALA A 735 9.43 21.71 11.29
N LYS A 736 9.98 22.91 11.10
CA LYS A 736 9.90 23.62 9.82
C LYS A 736 8.48 23.69 9.22
N ASP A 737 7.45 23.80 10.05
CA ASP A 737 6.03 23.85 9.63
C ASP A 737 5.57 22.67 8.76
N ASN A 738 6.06 21.47 9.06
CA ASN A 738 5.80 20.26 8.29
C ASN A 738 4.38 19.69 8.41
N MET A 739 3.62 20.04 9.45
CA MET A 739 2.26 19.53 9.69
C MET A 739 1.45 20.45 10.61
N PHE A 740 0.17 20.15 10.77
CA PHE A 740 -0.67 20.69 11.84
C PHE A 740 -0.97 19.62 12.90
N VAL A 741 -0.93 20.03 14.17
CA VAL A 741 -1.34 19.19 15.30
C VAL A 741 -2.40 19.91 16.10
N VAL A 742 -3.61 19.33 16.19
CA VAL A 742 -4.77 19.95 16.85
C VAL A 742 -5.44 18.98 17.82
N ASN A 743 -6.04 19.54 18.88
CA ASN A 743 -6.85 18.83 19.85
C ASN A 743 -8.09 19.68 20.17
N CYS A 744 -9.07 19.61 19.26
CA CYS A 744 -10.27 20.45 19.28
C CYS A 744 -11.17 20.15 20.48
N THR A 745 -11.79 21.20 21.03
CA THR A 745 -12.75 21.08 22.12
C THR A 745 -14.21 21.29 21.68
N THR A 746 -14.47 21.77 20.46
CA THR A 746 -15.85 22.04 20.01
C THR A 746 -16.12 21.46 18.62
N PRO A 747 -17.39 21.05 18.33
CA PRO A 747 -17.81 20.61 16.99
C PRO A 747 -17.53 21.66 15.88
N ALA A 748 -17.76 22.95 16.15
CA ALA A 748 -17.50 24.02 15.19
C ALA A 748 -16.00 24.13 14.86
N ASN A 749 -15.13 23.96 15.84
CA ASN A 749 -13.68 24.05 15.60
C ASN A 749 -13.17 22.86 14.79
N LEU A 750 -13.72 21.64 15.00
CA LEU A 750 -13.49 20.49 14.14
C LEU A 750 -13.96 20.77 12.70
N PHE A 751 -15.18 21.26 12.52
CA PHE A 751 -15.71 21.66 11.22
C PHE A 751 -14.74 22.59 10.48
N HIS A 752 -14.29 23.64 11.16
CA HIS A 752 -13.40 24.64 10.56
C HIS A 752 -12.01 24.09 10.21
N VAL A 753 -11.42 23.23 11.05
CA VAL A 753 -10.10 22.67 10.77
C VAL A 753 -10.13 21.69 9.58
N LEU A 754 -11.17 20.87 9.46
CA LEU A 754 -11.35 19.99 8.31
C LEU A 754 -11.50 20.77 7.01
N ARG A 755 -12.30 21.85 7.02
CA ARG A 755 -12.44 22.72 5.85
C ARG A 755 -11.16 23.47 5.53
N ARG A 756 -10.38 23.88 6.56
CA ARG A 756 -9.09 24.56 6.38
C ARG A 756 -8.14 23.76 5.50
N GLN A 757 -8.14 22.42 5.59
CA GLN A 757 -7.28 21.54 4.78
C GLN A 757 -7.39 21.80 3.28
N LEU A 758 -8.58 22.10 2.77
CA LEU A 758 -8.80 22.34 1.34
C LEU A 758 -8.92 23.82 0.97
N LYS A 759 -9.28 24.68 1.94
CA LYS A 759 -9.42 26.12 1.70
C LYS A 759 -8.09 26.87 1.78
N ALA A 760 -7.07 26.28 2.40
CA ALA A 760 -5.73 26.83 2.38
C ALA A 760 -5.12 26.71 0.97
N LYS A 761 -4.20 27.65 0.64
CA LYS A 761 -3.48 27.68 -0.64
C LYS A 761 -2.38 26.61 -0.74
N TYR A 762 -2.13 25.90 0.32
CA TYR A 762 -1.10 24.85 0.47
C TYR A 762 -1.74 23.59 1.08
N ARG A 763 -0.98 22.49 1.10
CA ARG A 763 -1.39 21.25 1.78
C ARG A 763 -0.32 20.83 2.77
N LYS A 764 -0.75 20.57 4.00
CA LYS A 764 0.10 20.00 5.08
C LYS A 764 -0.67 18.88 5.77
N PRO A 765 -0.04 17.82 6.22
CA PRO A 765 -0.68 16.80 7.05
C PRO A 765 -1.35 17.43 8.28
N LEU A 766 -2.54 16.93 8.61
CA LEU A 766 -3.28 17.36 9.78
C LEU A 766 -3.50 16.20 10.75
N ILE A 767 -2.93 16.32 11.94
CA ILE A 767 -3.10 15.38 13.04
C ILE A 767 -4.16 15.89 13.98
N VAL A 768 -5.30 15.20 14.08
CA VAL A 768 -6.43 15.55 14.95
C VAL A 768 -6.51 14.54 16.09
N PHE A 769 -6.20 14.95 17.31
CA PHE A 769 -6.54 14.18 18.49
C PHE A 769 -8.04 14.33 18.73
N SER A 770 -8.81 13.34 18.22
CA SER A 770 -10.27 13.37 18.30
C SER A 770 -10.75 12.80 19.66
N PRO A 771 -11.84 13.31 20.22
CA PRO A 771 -12.34 12.82 21.47
C PRO A 771 -13.11 11.51 21.31
N LYS A 772 -13.38 10.86 22.46
CA LYS A 772 -14.24 9.68 22.56
C LYS A 772 -15.55 10.03 23.29
N SER A 773 -15.50 10.35 24.57
CA SER A 773 -16.69 10.69 25.35
C SER A 773 -17.34 12.01 24.92
N LEU A 774 -16.57 12.97 24.43
CA LEU A 774 -17.13 14.26 23.96
C LEU A 774 -18.02 14.13 22.74
N LEU A 775 -17.93 13.04 21.98
CA LEU A 775 -18.78 12.81 20.80
C LEU A 775 -20.30 12.91 21.15
N ARG A 776 -20.67 12.65 22.41
CA ARG A 776 -22.04 12.73 22.92
C ARG A 776 -22.16 13.54 24.21
N HIS A 777 -21.15 14.31 24.53
CA HIS A 777 -21.17 15.10 25.77
C HIS A 777 -22.14 16.30 25.63
N PRO A 778 -23.07 16.53 26.57
CA PRO A 778 -24.10 17.54 26.44
C PRO A 778 -23.57 18.98 26.38
N ASP A 779 -22.40 19.24 26.97
CA ASP A 779 -21.74 20.56 26.92
C ASP A 779 -20.81 20.71 25.71
N ALA A 780 -20.44 19.60 25.02
CA ALA A 780 -19.57 19.62 23.83
C ALA A 780 -20.40 19.85 22.55
N VAL A 781 -21.08 20.96 22.48
CA VAL A 781 -21.97 21.36 21.38
C VAL A 781 -21.61 22.75 20.85
N SER A 782 -22.05 23.06 19.63
CA SER A 782 -21.83 24.38 18.98
C SER A 782 -23.13 24.91 18.40
N LYS A 783 -23.30 26.22 18.43
CA LYS A 783 -24.44 26.89 17.79
C LYS A 783 -24.23 27.01 16.28
N ILE A 784 -25.29 27.08 15.50
CA ILE A 784 -25.21 27.25 14.02
C ILE A 784 -24.39 28.52 13.67
N SER A 785 -24.48 29.58 14.46
CA SER A 785 -23.70 30.83 14.27
C SER A 785 -22.19 30.58 14.31
N ASP A 786 -21.72 29.58 15.04
CA ASP A 786 -20.29 29.27 15.14
C ASP A 786 -19.72 28.71 13.83
N PHE A 787 -20.56 28.12 12.98
CA PHE A 787 -20.20 27.60 11.66
C PHE A 787 -20.29 28.67 10.55
N THR A 788 -21.19 29.66 10.72
CA THR A 788 -21.44 30.65 9.70
C THR A 788 -20.66 31.96 9.87
N ASN A 789 -20.27 32.31 11.10
CA ASN A 789 -19.67 33.60 11.43
C ASN A 789 -18.24 33.47 11.96
N SER A 790 -17.68 32.27 12.03
CA SER A 790 -16.37 32.03 12.60
C SER A 790 -15.44 31.33 11.58
N SER A 791 -14.19 31.12 11.96
CA SER A 791 -13.19 30.30 11.34
C SER A 791 -12.49 29.48 12.42
N PHE A 792 -11.52 28.64 12.06
CA PHE A 792 -10.76 27.86 13.02
C PHE A 792 -10.07 28.77 14.05
N LYS A 793 -10.24 28.46 15.33
CA LYS A 793 -9.63 29.17 16.45
C LYS A 793 -8.47 28.35 16.99
N THR A 794 -7.27 28.91 16.98
CA THR A 794 -6.07 28.28 17.54
C THR A 794 -6.11 28.23 19.07
N LEU A 795 -6.76 29.24 19.66
CA LEU A 795 -7.04 29.37 21.10
C LEU A 795 -8.49 29.79 21.33
N ILE A 796 -9.06 29.34 22.43
CA ILE A 796 -10.37 29.80 22.90
C ILE A 796 -10.24 30.30 24.34
N ASP A 797 -10.48 31.60 24.51
CA ASP A 797 -10.42 32.27 25.82
C ASP A 797 -11.69 32.03 26.63
N ASP A 798 -11.62 32.24 27.93
CA ASP A 798 -12.75 32.18 28.85
C ASP A 798 -13.44 33.56 28.90
N ILE A 799 -14.48 33.68 28.07
CA ILE A 799 -15.22 34.96 27.91
C ILE A 799 -16.22 35.23 29.06
N ASN A 800 -16.45 34.23 29.93
CA ASN A 800 -17.47 34.33 31.00
C ASN A 800 -16.86 34.69 32.37
N VAL A 801 -15.63 35.21 32.38
CA VAL A 801 -14.93 35.56 33.61
C VAL A 801 -14.58 37.05 33.66
N GLU A 802 -14.60 37.61 34.84
CA GLU A 802 -14.15 38.99 35.07
C GLU A 802 -12.63 38.96 35.34
N VAL A 803 -11.86 39.46 34.36
CA VAL A 803 -10.38 39.34 34.30
C VAL A 803 -9.70 39.81 35.61
N LYS A 804 -10.20 40.88 36.22
CA LYS A 804 -9.64 41.47 37.44
C LYS A 804 -9.68 40.55 38.66
N ASN A 805 -10.62 39.60 38.66
CA ASN A 805 -10.85 38.68 39.78
C ASN A 805 -10.08 37.37 39.64
N ILE A 806 -9.49 37.13 38.45
CA ILE A 806 -8.82 35.86 38.16
C ILE A 806 -7.45 35.77 38.86
N LYS A 807 -7.34 34.76 39.70
CA LYS A 807 -6.10 34.42 40.42
C LYS A 807 -5.29 33.31 39.76
N THR A 808 -5.97 32.39 39.10
CA THR A 808 -5.32 31.28 38.41
C THR A 808 -5.78 31.18 36.96
N VAL A 809 -4.85 31.13 36.03
CA VAL A 809 -5.10 30.87 34.61
C VAL A 809 -4.65 29.48 34.26
N VAL A 810 -5.58 28.65 33.77
CA VAL A 810 -5.30 27.26 33.39
C VAL A 810 -5.38 27.09 31.89
N PHE A 811 -4.26 26.83 31.26
CA PHE A 811 -4.20 26.39 29.86
C PHE A 811 -4.37 24.88 29.79
N CYS A 812 -5.22 24.40 28.90
CA CYS A 812 -5.45 22.98 28.66
C CYS A 812 -5.82 22.70 27.19
N SER A 813 -5.88 21.44 26.78
CA SER A 813 -6.34 21.04 25.45
C SER A 813 -7.31 19.85 25.52
N GLY A 814 -8.15 19.72 24.47
CA GLY A 814 -9.05 18.60 24.28
C GLY A 814 -10.04 18.34 25.39
N LYS A 815 -10.38 17.07 25.58
CA LYS A 815 -11.42 16.62 26.53
C LYS A 815 -11.21 17.12 27.96
N PHE A 816 -9.96 17.27 28.39
CA PHE A 816 -9.68 17.65 29.78
C PHE A 816 -10.26 19.00 30.17
N TYR A 817 -10.52 19.90 29.19
CA TYR A 817 -11.25 21.13 29.42
C TYR A 817 -12.60 20.91 30.11
N TYR A 818 -13.36 19.89 29.71
CA TYR A 818 -14.69 19.64 30.27
C TYR A 818 -14.62 19.07 31.68
N ASP A 819 -13.61 18.29 32.00
CA ASP A 819 -13.35 17.82 33.37
C ASP A 819 -13.00 19.01 34.28
N LEU A 820 -12.17 19.92 33.82
CA LEU A 820 -11.80 21.16 34.52
C LEU A 820 -13.02 22.09 34.69
N PHE A 821 -13.82 22.25 33.63
CA PHE A 821 -15.01 23.08 33.64
C PHE A 821 -16.04 22.58 34.65
N LYS A 822 -16.29 21.28 34.70
CA LYS A 822 -17.16 20.63 35.67
C LYS A 822 -16.65 20.81 37.10
N GLU A 823 -15.36 20.55 37.32
CA GLU A 823 -14.77 20.68 38.66
C GLU A 823 -14.75 22.13 39.14
N ARG A 824 -14.48 23.11 38.25
CA ARG A 824 -14.54 24.55 38.57
C ARG A 824 -15.92 24.94 39.12
N LYS A 825 -17.01 24.47 38.52
CA LYS A 825 -18.40 24.68 39.01
C LYS A 825 -18.62 24.03 40.35
N ILE A 826 -18.20 22.75 40.56
CA ILE A 826 -18.34 22.02 41.82
C ILE A 826 -17.63 22.78 42.97
N LYS A 827 -16.44 23.32 42.70
CA LYS A 827 -15.62 24.07 43.69
C LYS A 827 -16.00 25.53 43.80
N LYS A 828 -17.00 26.03 43.04
CA LYS A 828 -17.43 27.42 42.99
C LYS A 828 -16.23 28.38 42.74
N ARG A 829 -15.37 28.08 41.76
CA ARG A 829 -14.16 28.83 41.42
C ARG A 829 -14.28 29.63 40.13
N GLU A 830 -15.50 29.83 39.60
CA GLU A 830 -15.75 30.53 38.31
C GLU A 830 -15.20 31.96 38.33
N ASN A 831 -15.25 32.64 39.46
CA ASN A 831 -14.72 34.00 39.58
C ASN A 831 -13.22 34.10 39.79
N ASN A 832 -12.51 33.00 40.07
CA ASN A 832 -11.09 33.01 40.46
C ASN A 832 -10.18 32.24 39.48
N VAL A 833 -10.77 31.39 38.63
CA VAL A 833 -10.03 30.52 37.71
C VAL A 833 -10.52 30.69 36.27
N ALA A 834 -9.65 31.13 35.37
CA ALA A 834 -9.92 31.16 33.93
C ALA A 834 -9.41 29.87 33.26
N LEU A 835 -10.19 29.33 32.33
CA LEU A 835 -9.84 28.12 31.56
C LEU A 835 -9.61 28.51 30.10
N ILE A 836 -8.38 28.41 29.63
CA ILE A 836 -7.97 28.71 28.26
C ILE A 836 -7.76 27.40 27.49
N ARG A 837 -8.40 27.27 26.34
CA ARG A 837 -8.32 26.09 25.49
C ARG A 837 -7.31 26.30 24.37
N VAL A 838 -6.25 25.50 24.35
CA VAL A 838 -5.27 25.46 23.25
C VAL A 838 -5.73 24.40 22.26
N GLU A 839 -6.34 24.84 21.17
CA GLU A 839 -6.92 23.97 20.14
C GLU A 839 -5.88 23.50 19.13
N GLN A 840 -4.87 24.33 18.85
CA GLN A 840 -3.73 24.00 18.00
C GLN A 840 -2.45 23.95 18.81
N LEU A 841 -1.78 22.80 18.76
CA LEU A 841 -0.52 22.55 19.47
C LEU A 841 0.71 22.76 18.57
N PHE A 842 0.53 22.61 17.24
CA PHE A 842 1.56 22.96 16.26
C PHE A 842 0.93 23.43 14.93
N PRO A 843 1.44 24.48 14.25
CA PRO A 843 2.34 25.48 14.84
C PRO A 843 1.72 26.11 16.09
N LEU A 844 2.58 26.35 17.13
CA LEU A 844 2.09 26.89 18.40
C LEU A 844 1.66 28.37 18.23
N PRO A 845 0.47 28.78 18.71
CA PRO A 845 0.00 30.16 18.63
C PRO A 845 0.66 31.02 19.73
N GLU A 846 1.97 31.20 19.66
CA GLU A 846 2.77 31.83 20.69
C GLU A 846 2.34 33.28 21.00
N LYS A 847 2.06 34.07 19.94
CA LYS A 847 1.64 35.48 20.10
C LYS A 847 0.31 35.59 20.87
N GLU A 848 -0.63 34.71 20.51
CA GLU A 848 -1.94 34.66 21.17
C GLU A 848 -1.83 34.21 22.62
N ILE A 849 -0.99 33.19 22.91
CA ILE A 849 -0.71 32.74 24.27
C ILE A 849 -0.10 33.86 25.09
N LYS A 850 0.90 34.57 24.58
CA LYS A 850 1.52 35.74 25.22
C LYS A 850 0.51 36.86 25.49
N ASN A 851 -0.33 37.17 24.54
CA ASN A 851 -1.39 38.17 24.68
C ASN A 851 -2.38 37.77 25.78
N LEU A 852 -2.76 36.52 25.89
CA LEU A 852 -3.64 36.06 26.98
C LEU A 852 -2.95 36.10 28.35
N ILE A 853 -1.69 35.75 28.43
CA ILE A 853 -0.90 35.89 29.68
C ILE A 853 -0.86 37.37 30.10
N LEU A 854 -0.65 38.30 29.17
CA LEU A 854 -0.69 39.73 29.45
C LEU A 854 -2.10 40.21 29.84
N LYS A 855 -3.16 39.69 29.19
CA LYS A 855 -4.54 39.98 29.59
C LYS A 855 -4.81 39.64 31.06
N TYR A 856 -4.30 38.49 31.50
CA TYR A 856 -4.46 38.03 32.90
C TYR A 856 -3.22 38.34 33.79
N GLN A 857 -2.56 39.49 33.55
CA GLN A 857 -1.32 39.88 34.24
C GLN A 857 -1.45 39.99 35.79
N PHE A 858 -2.65 40.10 36.30
CA PHE A 858 -2.94 40.17 37.74
C PHE A 858 -3.13 38.77 38.36
N SER A 859 -3.06 37.70 37.56
CA SER A 859 -3.12 36.33 38.08
C SER A 859 -1.86 35.98 38.88
N GLU A 860 -2.06 35.25 39.96
CA GLU A 860 -0.97 34.77 40.85
C GLU A 860 -0.34 33.47 40.36
N ASP A 861 -1.04 32.76 39.48
CA ASP A 861 -0.64 31.39 39.04
C ASP A 861 -1.05 31.10 37.60
N ILE A 862 -0.12 30.60 36.81
CA ILE A 862 -0.36 30.15 35.46
C ILE A 862 -0.05 28.64 35.40
N VAL A 863 -1.01 27.88 34.95
CA VAL A 863 -0.96 26.41 34.95
C VAL A 863 -1.10 25.87 33.54
N TRP A 864 -0.23 24.95 33.16
CA TRP A 864 -0.55 24.01 32.11
C TRP A 864 -1.18 22.76 32.71
N ALA A 865 -2.36 22.39 32.28
CA ALA A 865 -3.10 21.24 32.78
C ALA A 865 -3.31 20.21 31.65
N GLN A 866 -2.88 18.98 31.90
CA GLN A 866 -3.06 17.86 30.96
C GLN A 866 -3.45 16.56 31.69
N GLU A 867 -4.23 15.73 31.00
CA GLU A 867 -4.64 14.41 31.56
C GLU A 867 -3.57 13.32 31.38
N GLU A 868 -2.61 13.54 30.51
CA GLU A 868 -1.47 12.67 30.26
C GLU A 868 -0.47 12.69 31.41
N PRO A 869 0.36 11.63 31.57
CA PRO A 869 1.53 11.67 32.44
C PRO A 869 2.49 12.80 32.08
N ARG A 870 3.24 13.29 33.05
CA ARG A 870 4.15 14.45 32.90
C ARG A 870 5.22 14.26 31.80
N ASN A 871 5.63 13.04 31.54
CA ASN A 871 6.59 12.69 30.46
C ASN A 871 5.91 12.48 29.11
N MET A 872 4.61 12.69 29.02
CA MET A 872 3.79 12.52 27.81
C MET A 872 2.97 13.79 27.57
N GLY A 873 2.15 13.81 26.51
CA GLY A 873 1.34 14.97 26.16
C GLY A 873 2.15 16.14 25.59
N ALA A 874 1.64 17.36 25.75
CA ALA A 874 2.23 18.54 25.13
C ALA A 874 3.30 19.25 25.98
N TRP A 875 3.49 18.88 27.24
CA TRP A 875 4.33 19.64 28.15
C TRP A 875 5.77 19.85 27.69
N SER A 876 6.45 18.78 27.21
CA SER A 876 7.83 18.88 26.71
C SER A 876 7.95 19.81 25.51
N HIS A 877 6.95 19.77 24.60
CA HIS A 877 6.87 20.65 23.44
C HIS A 877 6.74 22.11 23.84
N LEU A 878 5.86 22.41 24.80
CA LEU A 878 5.69 23.75 25.33
C LEU A 878 6.97 24.30 25.98
N LEU A 879 7.68 23.47 26.76
CA LEU A 879 8.95 23.87 27.37
C LEU A 879 10.03 24.19 26.32
N LEU A 880 10.01 23.54 25.17
CA LEU A 880 10.97 23.76 24.09
C LEU A 880 10.64 25.04 23.29
N HIS A 881 9.37 25.28 23.00
CA HIS A 881 8.93 26.33 22.05
C HIS A 881 8.33 27.58 22.69
N LEU A 882 7.88 27.52 23.94
CA LEU A 882 7.26 28.65 24.62
C LEU A 882 8.09 29.07 25.81
N PRO A 883 8.82 30.21 25.75
CA PRO A 883 9.64 30.70 26.88
C PRO A 883 8.85 30.89 28.19
N GLU A 884 7.58 31.30 28.08
CA GLU A 884 6.66 31.50 29.20
C GLU A 884 6.33 30.19 29.93
N ALA A 885 6.44 29.04 29.27
CA ALA A 885 6.18 27.73 29.90
C ALA A 885 7.10 27.44 31.09
N LYS A 886 8.32 28.01 31.12
CA LYS A 886 9.24 27.88 32.25
C LYS A 886 8.69 28.49 33.55
N LYS A 887 7.74 29.42 33.44
CA LYS A 887 7.07 30.06 34.57
C LYS A 887 5.74 29.41 34.91
N MET A 888 5.27 28.48 34.04
CA MET A 888 4.01 27.80 34.28
C MET A 888 4.20 26.63 35.25
N ARG A 889 3.19 26.39 36.05
CA ARG A 889 3.07 25.18 36.88
C ARG A 889 2.42 24.06 36.07
N ILE A 890 2.99 22.89 36.08
CA ILE A 890 2.42 21.71 35.41
C ILE A 890 1.46 20.94 36.34
N ALA A 891 0.21 20.79 35.94
CA ALA A 891 -0.77 19.90 36.57
C ALA A 891 -1.00 18.68 35.65
N SER A 892 -0.46 17.54 36.04
CA SER A 892 -0.50 16.31 35.26
C SER A 892 -0.40 15.08 36.15
N ARG A 893 -0.61 13.92 35.59
CA ARG A 893 -0.27 12.65 36.26
C ARG A 893 1.26 12.58 36.43
N ARG A 894 1.74 11.75 37.38
CA ARG A 894 3.18 11.45 37.53
C ARG A 894 3.73 10.81 36.26
N MET A 895 5.05 10.76 36.18
CA MET A 895 5.74 10.05 35.10
C MET A 895 5.50 8.54 35.21
N TYR A 896 5.11 7.92 34.09
CA TYR A 896 4.86 6.49 33.99
C TYR A 896 5.39 5.96 32.65
N GLY A 897 5.78 4.68 32.64
CA GLY A 897 6.12 3.97 31.40
C GLY A 897 4.90 3.66 30.53
N ALA A 898 3.79 3.25 31.18
CA ALA A 898 2.51 3.06 30.50
C ALA A 898 1.67 4.35 30.53
N PRO A 899 0.91 4.69 29.47
CA PRO A 899 0.14 5.94 29.42
C PRO A 899 -0.95 6.00 30.50
N ALA A 900 -1.67 4.93 30.75
CA ALA A 900 -2.80 4.90 31.68
C ALA A 900 -2.79 3.68 32.59
N ALA A 901 -3.61 3.72 33.65
CA ALA A 901 -3.77 2.61 34.58
C ALA A 901 -4.81 1.61 34.08
N GLY A 902 -4.55 0.32 34.23
CA GLY A 902 -5.51 -0.77 33.92
C GLY A 902 -6.69 -0.86 34.89
N SER A 903 -6.57 -0.28 36.11
CA SER A 903 -7.65 -0.28 37.11
C SER A 903 -8.42 1.03 37.07
N PHE A 904 -9.74 0.98 36.93
CA PHE A 904 -10.64 2.14 36.99
C PHE A 904 -10.54 2.90 38.31
N THR A 905 -10.43 2.20 39.44
CA THR A 905 -10.23 2.83 40.77
C THR A 905 -8.95 3.63 40.82
N ARG A 906 -7.84 3.08 40.24
CA ARG A 906 -6.54 3.78 40.19
C ARG A 906 -6.59 4.96 39.22
N PHE A 907 -7.32 4.79 38.12
CA PHE A 907 -7.57 5.88 37.16
C PHE A 907 -8.26 7.05 37.88
N ASN A 908 -9.40 6.82 38.54
CA ASN A 908 -10.15 7.85 39.24
C ASN A 908 -9.32 8.54 40.33
N LYS A 909 -8.55 7.77 41.09
CA LYS A 909 -7.64 8.36 42.09
C LYS A 909 -6.63 9.32 41.46
N ARG A 910 -5.96 8.91 40.43
CA ARG A 910 -4.96 9.74 39.71
C ARG A 910 -5.59 10.96 39.04
N HIS A 911 -6.78 10.79 38.48
CA HIS A 911 -7.54 11.89 37.87
C HIS A 911 -7.94 12.91 38.93
N ARG A 912 -8.45 12.45 40.07
CA ARG A 912 -8.77 13.32 41.22
C ARG A 912 -7.55 14.08 41.73
N GLU A 913 -6.42 13.42 41.89
CA GLU A 913 -5.17 14.05 42.30
C GLU A 913 -4.77 15.24 41.42
N VAL A 914 -4.97 15.15 40.09
CA VAL A 914 -4.68 16.26 39.16
C VAL A 914 -5.66 17.42 39.35
N LEU A 915 -6.96 17.13 39.49
CA LEU A 915 -7.99 18.15 39.69
C LEU A 915 -7.78 18.88 41.03
N ASP A 916 -7.56 18.11 42.12
CA ASP A 916 -7.30 18.71 43.44
C ASP A 916 -6.03 19.58 43.43
N TYR A 917 -4.98 19.19 42.71
CA TYR A 917 -3.76 20.01 42.57
C TYR A 917 -3.98 21.36 41.88
N ILE A 918 -5.02 21.49 41.05
CA ILE A 918 -5.39 22.73 40.37
C ILE A 918 -6.27 23.59 41.28
N PHE A 919 -7.30 23.01 41.93
CA PHE A 919 -8.36 23.75 42.56
C PHE A 919 -8.25 23.84 44.11
N ASP A 920 -7.49 22.95 44.79
CA ASP A 920 -7.37 22.86 46.25
C ASP A 920 -5.88 22.95 46.68
N ARG A 921 -5.29 24.15 46.57
CA ARG A 921 -3.85 24.38 46.89
C ARG A 921 -3.51 24.06 48.37
N GLU A 922 -4.47 24.12 49.29
CA GLU A 922 -4.26 23.89 50.72
C GLU A 922 -3.98 22.41 51.06
N LYS A 923 -4.29 21.47 50.15
CA LYS A 923 -4.04 20.02 50.32
C LYS A 923 -2.74 19.54 49.69
N ASP A 924 -1.68 20.34 49.68
CA ASP A 924 -0.43 20.13 48.94
C ASP A 924 0.45 18.98 49.52
N ASN A 925 -0.15 17.77 49.58
CA ASN A 925 0.57 16.50 49.85
C ASN A 925 1.35 16.00 48.61
N PHE A 926 1.20 16.65 47.47
CA PHE A 926 1.78 16.21 46.18
C PHE A 926 3.25 16.63 46.05
N ILE A 927 3.63 17.81 46.50
CA ILE A 927 5.02 18.35 46.43
C ILE A 927 5.92 17.65 47.43
N ARG A 928 5.43 17.23 48.60
CA ARG A 928 6.27 16.57 49.62
C ARG A 928 6.69 15.13 49.25
N LYS A 929 5.97 14.40 48.40
CA LYS A 929 6.30 13.04 47.95
C LYS A 929 7.26 12.98 46.76
N THR A 930 7.51 14.09 46.06
CA THR A 930 8.47 14.15 44.93
C THR A 930 9.88 14.56 45.36
N LYS A 931 10.11 14.84 46.62
CA LYS A 931 11.41 15.11 47.22
C LYS A 931 12.04 13.92 48.01
N LYS A 932 11.44 12.72 47.88
CA LYS A 932 12.04 11.48 48.38
C LYS A 932 12.23 10.45 47.28
#